data_49f42758a73e9c615a4986e1d63a6243
#
_entry.id   49f42758a73e9c615a4986e1d63a6243
#
_cell.length_a   1.000
_cell.length_b   1.000
_cell.length_c   1.000
_cell.angle_alpha   90.00
_cell.angle_beta   90.00
_cell.angle_gamma   90.00
#
_symmetry.space_group_name_H-M   'P 1'
#
loop_
_entity.id
_entity.type
_entity.pdbx_description
1 polymer ?
#
loop_
_entity_poly.entity_id
_entity_poly.type
_entity_poly.pdbx_seq_one_letter_code
_entity_poly.pdbx_strand_id
1 'polypeptide(L)'
;MTPPTADAQPDVARADIRRAALPTRPILLCFSHLRWNFVYQRPQHLMTRFAADHDVLYVEEAVHTGDETSALSVQTPATGVTVLVPHLGRDAADAADARIRALLDAYLAPRDLRGMVVWYYTPMSLAHGGHLPAGLVVYDCMDELSAFRGAPPALIENERTLLARADLVFTGGYSLYEAKRKLHHNVHAFPSSVDVAHFAQARSEIAEPADQAGIAHPRIGFYGVLDERLDVELLDALAQARPDWQIVMIGPVVKIDPATLPRHANIHYLGAKSYDELPAYLAGWDVALLLFARNESTRFISPTKTPEYLASGRPVVSTPIADVVRMYGDTPAVRIAGDAESFVAAVEAALDDARQGDRLFPTLDRALGTMSWDATWAGMHALTSHALSLRTGGMKRSPGRSATGQGDTYDYLVVGAGFAGSVMAERLAAGLNQRVLVVERRDHIGGNAYDKLDSHGVLIHQYGPHIFHTNSDKVVAYLSRFTAWRDYPHRVLADVDGQLLPMPINLTTLNRLYGLNMNPDEAAAFLAARAEKRADIRSAEDMVVNAVGRELYEKFFRGYTRKQWGLDPSQLDRSVTARVPTRTTTDDRYFTDSFQKMPLHGYTRMFEKMLDHPNITVRTSTEYRDVVRECRYRHLVFCGPIDEFFGYRYGRLPYRSLRFEHVNLPQAQFQPVGVVNYPSADVPYTRITEYKHLTGQQHPSTSLSYEYPTDEGDPYYPVPRPENAALFQRYQALADTMTGVSFVGRLATYRYYNMDQVVAQALATYERIAARVEVVMPAAAA
;
A
#
# COMPACT_ATOMS: atom_id res chain seq x y z
N MET A 1 -60.92 54.75 -41.74
CA MET A 1 -61.79 53.57 -41.76
C MET A 1 -61.29 52.67 -40.70
N THR A 2 -62.10 52.34 -39.77
CA THR A 2 -62.02 51.60 -38.53
C THR A 2 -61.36 50.19 -38.62
N PRO A 3 -60.70 49.72 -37.53
CA PRO A 3 -60.23 48.37 -37.41
C PRO A 3 -61.31 47.38 -36.92
N PRO A 4 -61.14 46.07 -37.02
CA PRO A 4 -61.75 45.13 -36.09
C PRO A 4 -60.77 44.40 -35.25
N THR A 5 -60.92 44.44 -33.97
CA THR A 5 -61.22 43.54 -32.82
C THR A 5 -60.61 42.17 -32.88
N ALA A 6 -59.81 41.98 -31.91
CA ALA A 6 -59.60 41.02 -30.81
C ALA A 6 -60.08 39.54 -30.97
N ASP A 7 -59.28 38.70 -30.29
CA ASP A 7 -59.51 37.37 -29.69
C ASP A 7 -59.23 36.10 -30.45
N ALA A 8 -58.17 35.48 -30.09
CA ALA A 8 -58.14 34.08 -29.62
C ALA A 8 -56.72 33.68 -29.19
N GLN A 9 -56.47 33.61 -27.89
CA GLN A 9 -55.34 32.88 -27.32
C GLN A 9 -55.61 31.37 -27.42
N PRO A 10 -54.66 30.54 -27.88
CA PRO A 10 -54.75 29.11 -27.63
C PRO A 10 -54.04 28.79 -26.28
N ASP A 11 -54.76 28.06 -25.45
CA ASP A 11 -54.31 27.36 -24.26
C ASP A 11 -52.94 26.66 -24.45
N VAL A 12 -51.91 27.15 -23.77
CA VAL A 12 -50.65 26.43 -23.64
C VAL A 12 -50.77 25.51 -22.42
N ALA A 13 -51.07 24.25 -22.69
CA ALA A 13 -50.99 23.18 -21.72
C ALA A 13 -49.61 23.20 -21.04
N ARG A 14 -49.59 23.38 -19.73
CA ARG A 14 -48.43 23.19 -18.88
C ARG A 14 -47.97 21.73 -18.96
N ALA A 15 -47.03 21.44 -19.84
CA ALA A 15 -46.26 20.22 -19.78
C ALA A 15 -45.28 20.32 -18.58
N ASP A 16 -45.59 19.61 -17.51
CA ASP A 16 -44.67 19.32 -16.40
C ASP A 16 -43.48 18.53 -16.94
N ILE A 17 -42.43 19.22 -17.43
CA ILE A 17 -41.15 18.66 -17.66
C ILE A 17 -40.49 18.42 -16.28
N ARG A 18 -40.74 17.26 -15.70
CA ARG A 18 -39.87 16.72 -14.64
C ARG A 18 -38.45 16.67 -15.22
N ARG A 19 -37.66 17.70 -14.95
CA ARG A 19 -36.20 17.61 -15.08
C ARG A 19 -35.75 16.45 -14.22
N ALA A 20 -35.41 15.31 -14.82
CA ALA A 20 -34.65 14.29 -14.16
C ALA A 20 -33.36 14.97 -13.66
N ALA A 21 -33.23 15.10 -12.35
CA ALA A 21 -32.01 15.60 -11.72
C ALA A 21 -30.86 14.66 -12.17
N LEU A 22 -29.93 15.20 -12.92
CA LEU A 22 -28.68 14.51 -13.17
C LEU A 22 -28.07 14.11 -11.81
N PRO A 23 -27.53 12.91 -11.64
CA PRO A 23 -26.93 12.53 -10.38
C PRO A 23 -25.86 13.56 -10.01
N THR A 24 -25.99 14.20 -8.87
CA THR A 24 -25.01 15.16 -8.35
C THR A 24 -23.70 14.41 -8.10
N ARG A 25 -22.61 14.85 -8.75
CA ARG A 25 -21.28 14.31 -8.52
C ARG A 25 -20.88 14.57 -7.05
N PRO A 26 -20.17 13.64 -6.39
CA PRO A 26 -19.66 13.89 -5.03
C PRO A 26 -18.67 15.06 -5.04
N ILE A 27 -18.67 15.86 -3.99
CA ILE A 27 -17.76 17.00 -3.87
C ILE A 27 -16.40 16.51 -3.36
N LEU A 28 -15.32 16.97 -4.01
CA LEU A 28 -13.95 16.91 -3.52
C LEU A 28 -13.48 18.34 -3.25
N LEU A 29 -13.39 18.73 -1.97
CA LEU A 29 -12.92 20.04 -1.52
C LEU A 29 -11.42 19.95 -1.20
N CYS A 30 -10.60 20.57 -2.03
CA CYS A 30 -9.15 20.52 -1.95
C CYS A 30 -8.57 21.84 -1.45
N PHE A 31 -7.86 21.82 -0.33
CA PHE A 31 -7.12 22.95 0.21
C PHE A 31 -5.65 22.89 -0.16
N SER A 32 -5.12 23.95 -0.79
CA SER A 32 -3.74 24.00 -1.25
C SER A 32 -3.06 25.32 -0.94
N HIS A 33 -1.77 25.24 -0.61
CA HIS A 33 -0.86 26.39 -0.53
C HIS A 33 -0.30 26.79 -1.89
N LEU A 34 -0.60 26.02 -2.94
CA LEU A 34 -0.13 26.26 -4.30
C LEU A 34 -1.23 26.94 -5.12
N ARG A 35 -0.86 27.95 -5.89
CA ARG A 35 -1.74 28.61 -6.86
C ARG A 35 -1.98 27.71 -8.06
N TRP A 36 -3.23 27.60 -8.52
CA TRP A 36 -3.61 26.78 -9.65
C TRP A 36 -2.87 27.15 -10.94
N ASN A 37 -2.69 28.46 -11.17
CA ASN A 37 -2.10 29.02 -12.38
C ASN A 37 -0.61 29.36 -12.23
N PHE A 38 0.12 28.85 -11.22
CA PHE A 38 1.54 29.19 -11.02
C PHE A 38 2.47 28.19 -11.70
N VAL A 39 2.58 26.98 -11.19
CA VAL A 39 3.40 25.91 -11.76
C VAL A 39 2.57 24.66 -11.84
N TYR A 40 2.58 24.02 -13.01
CA TYR A 40 1.83 22.77 -13.22
C TYR A 40 2.57 21.60 -12.56
N GLN A 41 1.96 21.00 -11.53
CA GLN A 41 2.57 19.95 -10.75
C GLN A 41 1.51 19.01 -10.13
N ARG A 42 1.86 18.22 -9.12
CA ARG A 42 1.01 17.17 -8.51
C ARG A 42 -0.45 17.58 -8.27
N PRO A 43 -0.78 18.72 -7.65
CA PRO A 43 -2.19 19.07 -7.43
C PRO A 43 -2.98 19.22 -8.74
N GLN A 44 -2.41 19.90 -9.75
CA GLN A 44 -3.08 20.09 -11.03
C GLN A 44 -3.29 18.75 -11.75
N HIS A 45 -2.26 17.89 -11.79
CA HIS A 45 -2.36 16.58 -12.42
C HIS A 45 -3.44 15.70 -11.77
N LEU A 46 -3.53 15.68 -10.42
CA LEU A 46 -4.47 14.85 -9.70
C LEU A 46 -5.88 15.43 -9.73
N MET A 47 -6.05 16.72 -9.41
CA MET A 47 -7.37 17.33 -9.31
C MET A 47 -8.10 17.41 -10.66
N THR A 48 -7.38 17.62 -11.76
CA THR A 48 -7.95 17.55 -13.12
C THR A 48 -8.50 16.15 -13.41
N ARG A 49 -7.81 15.09 -12.97
CA ARG A 49 -8.28 13.72 -13.15
C ARG A 49 -9.48 13.39 -12.25
N PHE A 50 -9.47 13.85 -11.02
CA PHE A 50 -10.61 13.72 -10.13
C PHE A 50 -11.86 14.47 -10.63
N ALA A 51 -11.70 15.54 -11.40
CA ALA A 51 -12.83 16.28 -11.99
C ALA A 51 -13.63 15.46 -13.04
N ALA A 52 -13.14 14.28 -13.43
CA ALA A 52 -13.89 13.37 -14.30
C ALA A 52 -15.15 12.79 -13.61
N ASP A 53 -15.08 12.54 -12.29
CA ASP A 53 -16.15 11.90 -11.51
C ASP A 53 -16.55 12.66 -10.22
N HIS A 54 -15.82 13.72 -9.85
CA HIS A 54 -16.12 14.60 -8.71
C HIS A 54 -16.40 16.04 -9.16
N ASP A 55 -17.15 16.78 -8.33
CA ASP A 55 -17.20 18.24 -8.38
C ASP A 55 -16.03 18.76 -7.55
N VAL A 56 -14.90 19.07 -8.22
CA VAL A 56 -13.65 19.46 -7.54
C VAL A 56 -13.64 20.95 -7.27
N LEU A 57 -13.57 21.31 -5.99
CA LEU A 57 -13.45 22.68 -5.49
C LEU A 57 -12.03 22.86 -4.94
N TYR A 58 -11.21 23.65 -5.63
CA TYR A 58 -9.81 23.89 -5.27
C TYR A 58 -9.68 25.25 -4.57
N VAL A 59 -9.39 25.23 -3.27
CA VAL A 59 -9.28 26.43 -2.43
C VAL A 59 -7.82 26.83 -2.33
N GLU A 60 -7.49 28.01 -2.83
CA GLU A 60 -6.17 28.61 -2.73
C GLU A 60 -6.01 29.41 -1.41
N GLU A 61 -4.76 29.75 -1.08
CA GLU A 61 -4.47 30.71 -0.01
C GLU A 61 -5.12 32.06 -0.27
N ALA A 62 -5.55 32.72 0.81
CA ALA A 62 -6.21 34.01 0.71
C ALA A 62 -5.30 35.11 0.16
N VAL A 63 -5.89 36.05 -0.54
CA VAL A 63 -5.25 37.27 -1.03
C VAL A 63 -5.75 38.45 -0.21
N HIS A 64 -4.84 39.21 0.39
CA HIS A 64 -5.19 40.47 1.06
C HIS A 64 -5.39 41.57 0.03
N THR A 65 -6.56 42.24 0.09
CA THR A 65 -6.92 43.35 -0.80
C THR A 65 -7.05 44.63 -0.01
N GLY A 66 -7.08 45.76 -0.73
CA GLY A 66 -7.37 47.05 -0.12
C GLY A 66 -8.85 47.35 0.06
N ASP A 67 -9.73 46.41 -0.33
CA ASP A 67 -11.20 46.59 -0.30
C ASP A 67 -11.76 46.68 1.13
N GLU A 68 -12.93 47.22 1.29
CA GLU A 68 -13.58 47.32 2.60
C GLU A 68 -14.12 45.96 3.06
N THR A 69 -14.63 45.15 2.13
CA THR A 69 -15.26 43.84 2.40
C THR A 69 -14.56 42.69 1.72
N SER A 70 -14.51 41.57 2.42
CA SER A 70 -13.97 40.32 1.90
C SER A 70 -14.95 39.63 0.95
N ALA A 71 -14.40 38.95 -0.08
CA ALA A 71 -15.17 38.27 -1.10
C ALA A 71 -14.51 36.90 -1.49
N LEU A 72 -15.30 36.00 -2.08
CA LEU A 72 -14.80 34.75 -2.66
C LEU A 72 -14.82 34.86 -4.20
N SER A 73 -13.67 34.80 -4.84
CA SER A 73 -13.62 34.69 -6.30
C SER A 73 -13.77 33.22 -6.71
N VAL A 74 -14.52 32.99 -7.78
CA VAL A 74 -14.81 31.64 -8.30
C VAL A 74 -14.49 31.62 -9.78
N GLN A 75 -13.60 30.72 -10.18
CA GLN A 75 -13.18 30.52 -11.56
C GLN A 75 -13.24 29.03 -11.92
N THR A 76 -13.74 28.71 -13.10
CA THR A 76 -13.77 27.30 -13.59
C THR A 76 -13.01 27.24 -14.92
N PRO A 77 -11.73 26.92 -14.89
CA PRO A 77 -10.93 26.72 -16.10
C PRO A 77 -11.42 25.50 -16.91
N ALA A 78 -10.91 25.35 -18.12
CA ALA A 78 -11.28 24.24 -19.03
C ALA A 78 -11.01 22.84 -18.46
N THR A 79 -10.19 22.74 -17.41
CA THR A 79 -9.91 21.48 -16.69
C THR A 79 -11.10 20.91 -15.92
N GLY A 80 -12.18 21.65 -15.75
CA GLY A 80 -13.36 21.24 -14.97
C GLY A 80 -13.20 21.38 -13.45
N VAL A 81 -12.05 21.88 -12.97
CA VAL A 81 -11.80 22.18 -11.56
C VAL A 81 -12.29 23.59 -11.23
N THR A 82 -13.09 23.76 -10.20
CA THR A 82 -13.52 25.09 -9.74
C THR A 82 -12.53 25.65 -8.73
N VAL A 83 -11.85 26.72 -9.08
CA VAL A 83 -10.85 27.41 -8.23
C VAL A 83 -11.55 28.48 -7.39
N LEU A 84 -11.35 28.40 -6.08
CA LEU A 84 -11.91 29.32 -5.08
C LEU A 84 -10.76 30.12 -4.44
N VAL A 85 -10.78 31.43 -4.57
CA VAL A 85 -9.77 32.32 -3.97
C VAL A 85 -10.45 33.26 -2.98
N PRO A 86 -10.19 33.14 -1.66
CA PRO A 86 -10.64 34.11 -0.69
C PRO A 86 -9.89 35.45 -0.84
N HIS A 87 -10.58 36.54 -1.05
CA HIS A 87 -10.05 37.90 -1.02
C HIS A 87 -10.42 38.54 0.30
N LEU A 88 -9.42 38.87 1.13
CA LEU A 88 -9.63 39.44 2.46
C LEU A 88 -9.55 40.97 2.40
N GLY A 89 -10.63 41.62 2.72
CA GLY A 89 -10.73 43.06 2.88
C GLY A 89 -10.37 43.52 4.30
N ARG A 90 -10.58 44.78 4.59
CA ARG A 90 -10.34 45.41 5.90
C ARG A 90 -11.23 44.81 7.01
N ASP A 91 -12.41 44.30 6.64
CA ASP A 91 -13.33 43.57 7.55
C ASP A 91 -12.78 42.28 8.13
N ALA A 92 -11.64 41.79 7.65
CA ALA A 92 -10.95 40.56 8.11
C ALA A 92 -9.67 40.84 8.88
N ALA A 93 -9.31 42.09 9.18
CA ALA A 93 -7.99 42.46 9.71
C ALA A 93 -7.58 41.68 10.97
N ASP A 94 -8.54 41.38 11.89
CA ASP A 94 -8.28 40.70 13.16
C ASP A 94 -8.90 39.29 13.21
N ALA A 95 -9.48 38.77 12.12
CA ALA A 95 -10.24 37.54 12.11
C ALA A 95 -10.20 36.80 10.75
N ALA A 96 -9.02 36.76 10.09
CA ALA A 96 -8.85 36.22 8.75
C ALA A 96 -9.40 34.80 8.60
N ASP A 97 -9.06 33.87 9.51
CA ASP A 97 -9.52 32.48 9.46
C ASP A 97 -11.05 32.36 9.59
N ALA A 98 -11.64 33.14 10.49
CA ALA A 98 -13.10 33.16 10.67
C ALA A 98 -13.79 33.68 9.43
N ARG A 99 -13.20 34.68 8.76
CA ARG A 99 -13.75 35.26 7.53
C ARG A 99 -13.67 34.33 6.34
N ILE A 100 -12.53 33.66 6.15
CA ILE A 100 -12.38 32.61 5.12
C ILE A 100 -13.41 31.51 5.34
N ARG A 101 -13.55 31.04 6.59
CA ARG A 101 -14.58 30.04 6.96
C ARG A 101 -15.96 30.48 6.57
N ALA A 102 -16.36 31.70 6.92
CA ALA A 102 -17.68 32.22 6.59
C ALA A 102 -17.93 32.29 5.07
N LEU A 103 -16.92 32.68 4.29
CA LEU A 103 -17.01 32.71 2.82
C LEU A 103 -17.19 31.31 2.22
N LEU A 104 -16.44 30.34 2.71
CA LEU A 104 -16.55 28.96 2.26
C LEU A 104 -17.89 28.32 2.68
N ASP A 105 -18.34 28.54 3.92
CA ASP A 105 -19.62 28.04 4.42
C ASP A 105 -20.79 28.60 3.60
N ALA A 106 -20.77 29.88 3.28
CA ALA A 106 -21.81 30.50 2.43
C ALA A 106 -21.80 29.92 1.01
N TYR A 107 -20.61 29.62 0.45
CA TYR A 107 -20.47 28.99 -0.87
C TYR A 107 -20.95 27.55 -0.88
N LEU A 108 -20.72 26.80 0.19
CA LEU A 108 -21.07 25.39 0.32
C LEU A 108 -22.54 25.17 0.76
N ALA A 109 -23.19 26.15 1.42
CA ALA A 109 -24.52 26.00 2.00
C ALA A 109 -25.60 25.45 1.04
N PRO A 110 -25.66 25.84 -0.27
CA PRO A 110 -26.67 25.30 -1.20
C PRO A 110 -26.31 23.89 -1.76
N ARG A 111 -25.22 23.28 -1.36
CA ARG A 111 -24.71 22.04 -1.93
C ARG A 111 -25.01 20.85 -1.05
N ASP A 112 -25.08 19.66 -1.68
CA ASP A 112 -25.15 18.40 -0.94
C ASP A 112 -23.74 17.96 -0.51
N LEU A 113 -23.44 18.07 0.78
CA LEU A 113 -22.14 17.74 1.35
C LEU A 113 -22.02 16.26 1.80
N ARG A 114 -23.04 15.44 1.54
CA ARG A 114 -23.00 14.03 1.91
C ARG A 114 -21.89 13.28 1.15
N GLY A 115 -20.98 12.64 1.87
CA GLY A 115 -19.85 11.93 1.28
C GLY A 115 -18.77 12.84 0.70
N MET A 116 -18.76 14.13 1.06
CA MET A 116 -17.73 15.07 0.63
C MET A 116 -16.35 14.59 1.08
N VAL A 117 -15.39 14.56 0.15
CA VAL A 117 -13.98 14.34 0.43
C VAL A 117 -13.33 15.68 0.69
N VAL A 118 -12.67 15.83 1.84
CA VAL A 118 -11.86 17.02 2.14
C VAL A 118 -10.39 16.64 2.04
N TRP A 119 -9.70 17.28 1.09
CA TRP A 119 -8.32 17.00 0.72
C TRP A 119 -7.40 18.14 1.11
N TYR A 120 -6.37 17.87 1.89
CA TYR A 120 -5.39 18.86 2.36
C TYR A 120 -4.04 18.64 1.75
N TYR A 121 -3.49 19.67 1.07
CA TYR A 121 -2.08 19.78 0.73
C TYR A 121 -1.27 20.56 1.78
N THR A 122 -1.96 21.29 2.66
CA THR A 122 -1.31 22.06 3.73
C THR A 122 -2.09 21.94 5.05
N PRO A 123 -1.39 21.67 6.16
CA PRO A 123 -1.99 21.65 7.48
C PRO A 123 -2.55 22.99 7.94
N MET A 124 -2.06 24.11 7.37
CA MET A 124 -2.51 25.44 7.75
C MET A 124 -4.00 25.67 7.44
N SER A 125 -4.51 25.04 6.39
CA SER A 125 -5.94 25.15 6.03
C SER A 125 -6.89 24.39 6.95
N LEU A 126 -6.39 23.69 7.96
CA LEU A 126 -7.21 23.04 8.98
C LEU A 126 -8.09 24.06 9.74
N ALA A 127 -7.59 25.29 9.91
CA ALA A 127 -8.35 26.41 10.48
C ALA A 127 -9.61 26.74 9.68
N HIS A 128 -9.59 26.54 8.37
CA HIS A 128 -10.67 26.89 7.45
C HIS A 128 -11.63 25.72 7.17
N GLY A 129 -11.10 24.49 7.02
CA GLY A 129 -11.85 23.31 6.61
C GLY A 129 -12.18 22.34 7.73
N GLY A 130 -11.54 22.48 8.90
CA GLY A 130 -11.62 21.48 9.97
C GLY A 130 -13.00 21.31 10.62
N HIS A 131 -13.94 22.24 10.46
CA HIS A 131 -15.30 22.18 10.97
C HIS A 131 -16.28 21.54 9.99
N LEU A 132 -15.90 21.36 8.72
CA LEU A 132 -16.79 20.87 7.67
C LEU A 132 -17.16 19.38 7.88
N PRO A 133 -18.38 18.98 7.48
CA PRO A 133 -18.89 17.63 7.63
C PRO A 133 -18.26 16.69 6.56
N ALA A 134 -16.97 16.37 6.72
CA ALA A 134 -16.25 15.51 5.79
C ALA A 134 -16.75 14.06 5.87
N GLY A 135 -17.09 13.48 4.73
CA GLY A 135 -17.28 12.04 4.57
C GLY A 135 -15.95 11.29 4.62
N LEU A 136 -14.88 11.94 4.17
CA LEU A 136 -13.50 11.44 4.21
C LEU A 136 -12.52 12.61 4.32
N VAL A 137 -11.48 12.48 5.12
CA VAL A 137 -10.38 13.44 5.24
C VAL A 137 -9.11 12.84 4.68
N VAL A 138 -8.53 13.48 3.67
CA VAL A 138 -7.28 13.08 3.03
C VAL A 138 -6.21 14.12 3.29
N TYR A 139 -5.04 13.69 3.75
CA TYR A 139 -3.83 14.52 3.80
C TYR A 139 -2.83 14.05 2.75
N ASP A 140 -2.59 14.86 1.71
CA ASP A 140 -1.58 14.61 0.68
C ASP A 140 -0.32 15.43 1.01
N CYS A 141 0.56 14.82 1.81
CA CYS A 141 1.84 15.36 2.24
C CYS A 141 2.85 15.22 1.10
N MET A 142 2.82 16.17 0.16
CA MET A 142 3.72 16.13 -0.99
C MET A 142 5.16 16.58 -0.65
N ASP A 143 5.31 17.42 0.38
CA ASP A 143 6.58 17.94 0.89
C ASP A 143 6.57 18.02 2.43
N GLU A 144 7.74 18.05 3.06
CA GLU A 144 7.88 18.35 4.50
C GLU A 144 7.88 19.88 4.69
N LEU A 145 6.67 20.44 4.72
CA LEU A 145 6.49 21.90 4.77
C LEU A 145 7.16 22.56 5.98
N SER A 146 7.32 21.85 7.08
CA SER A 146 7.98 22.34 8.30
C SER A 146 9.50 22.52 8.13
N ALA A 147 10.11 21.88 7.13
CA ALA A 147 11.54 21.94 6.85
C ALA A 147 11.92 23.15 5.96
N PHE A 148 10.96 23.88 5.40
CA PHE A 148 11.24 25.05 4.58
C PHE A 148 11.59 26.28 5.43
N ARG A 149 12.51 27.08 4.93
CA ARG A 149 12.91 28.34 5.58
C ARG A 149 11.69 29.27 5.73
N GLY A 150 11.46 29.74 6.96
CA GLY A 150 10.34 30.65 7.28
C GLY A 150 9.00 29.93 7.48
N ALA A 151 8.99 28.59 7.62
CA ALA A 151 7.79 27.85 7.97
C ALA A 151 7.17 28.37 9.28
N PRO A 152 5.84 28.64 9.33
CA PRO A 152 5.18 29.10 10.55
C PRO A 152 5.31 28.06 11.67
N PRO A 153 5.58 28.46 12.94
CA PRO A 153 5.65 27.53 14.07
C PRO A 153 4.35 26.71 14.26
N ALA A 154 3.20 27.28 13.94
CA ALA A 154 1.90 26.61 14.03
C ALA A 154 1.76 25.41 13.06
N LEU A 155 2.60 25.31 12.04
CA LEU A 155 2.52 24.27 11.01
C LEU A 155 2.70 22.87 11.60
N ILE A 156 3.64 22.70 12.53
CA ILE A 156 3.94 21.40 13.18
C ILE A 156 2.73 20.93 14.02
N GLU A 157 2.11 21.83 14.78
CA GLU A 157 0.95 21.49 15.62
C GLU A 157 -0.30 21.21 14.76
N ASN A 158 -0.49 22.03 13.71
CA ASN A 158 -1.56 21.80 12.75
C ASN A 158 -1.37 20.48 11.99
N GLU A 159 -0.15 20.11 11.62
CA GLU A 159 0.12 18.81 11.00
C GLU A 159 -0.19 17.66 11.95
N ARG A 160 0.20 17.75 13.22
CA ARG A 160 -0.14 16.73 14.22
C ARG A 160 -1.65 16.57 14.36
N THR A 161 -2.38 17.68 14.39
CA THR A 161 -3.84 17.69 14.45
C THR A 161 -4.46 17.12 13.18
N LEU A 162 -3.93 17.46 12.00
CA LEU A 162 -4.41 16.94 10.73
C LEU A 162 -4.16 15.44 10.60
N LEU A 163 -2.97 14.95 10.98
CA LEU A 163 -2.66 13.53 11.02
C LEU A 163 -3.62 12.74 11.93
N ALA A 164 -3.96 13.30 13.10
CA ALA A 164 -4.92 12.65 14.00
C ALA A 164 -6.37 12.60 13.44
N ARG A 165 -6.70 13.41 12.46
CA ARG A 165 -8.02 13.51 11.85
C ARG A 165 -8.13 12.88 10.47
N ALA A 166 -7.01 12.72 9.78
CA ALA A 166 -6.97 12.14 8.45
C ALA A 166 -7.40 10.67 8.47
N ASP A 167 -8.14 10.25 7.47
CA ASP A 167 -8.49 8.85 7.22
C ASP A 167 -7.45 8.19 6.32
N LEU A 168 -6.87 8.99 5.41
CA LEU A 168 -5.83 8.61 4.47
C LEU A 168 -4.73 9.66 4.47
N VAL A 169 -3.49 9.22 4.47
CA VAL A 169 -2.31 10.05 4.26
C VAL A 169 -1.57 9.55 3.04
N PHE A 170 -1.40 10.43 2.05
CA PHE A 170 -0.54 10.18 0.91
C PHE A 170 0.78 10.93 1.08
N THR A 171 1.87 10.39 0.59
CA THR A 171 3.17 11.06 0.63
C THR A 171 3.77 11.18 -0.76
N GLY A 172 4.39 12.33 -1.05
CA GLY A 172 5.01 12.64 -2.33
C GLY A 172 6.30 11.89 -2.61
N GLY A 173 6.78 11.08 -1.66
CA GLY A 173 8.01 10.31 -1.78
C GLY A 173 8.14 9.24 -0.71
N TYR A 174 9.13 8.35 -0.89
CA TYR A 174 9.39 7.26 0.04
C TYR A 174 10.03 7.74 1.34
N SER A 175 10.87 8.76 1.30
CA SER A 175 11.48 9.35 2.50
C SER A 175 10.42 9.96 3.43
N LEU A 176 9.44 10.66 2.85
CA LEU A 176 8.25 11.13 3.58
C LEU A 176 7.41 9.98 4.12
N TYR A 177 7.19 8.93 3.32
CA TYR A 177 6.46 7.75 3.77
C TYR A 177 7.09 7.13 5.00
N GLU A 178 8.42 6.93 5.01
CA GLU A 178 9.13 6.37 6.18
C GLU A 178 9.04 7.27 7.42
N ALA A 179 8.91 8.59 7.25
CA ALA A 179 8.68 9.51 8.36
C ALA A 179 7.22 9.45 8.86
N LYS A 180 6.25 9.61 7.95
CA LYS A 180 4.83 9.76 8.31
C LYS A 180 4.15 8.45 8.74
N ARG A 181 4.59 7.28 8.27
CA ARG A 181 4.06 5.98 8.71
C ARG A 181 4.31 5.68 10.20
N LYS A 182 5.20 6.42 10.84
CA LYS A 182 5.42 6.35 12.29
C LYS A 182 4.41 7.17 13.08
N LEU A 183 3.72 8.10 12.41
CA LEU A 183 2.79 9.05 13.00
C LEU A 183 1.33 8.75 12.67
N HIS A 184 1.07 8.01 11.57
CA HIS A 184 -0.26 7.67 11.13
C HIS A 184 -0.30 6.23 10.58
N HIS A 185 -1.38 5.50 10.84
CA HIS A 185 -1.51 4.07 10.51
C HIS A 185 -1.84 3.79 9.05
N ASN A 186 -2.49 4.73 8.36
CA ASN A 186 -2.97 4.56 6.98
C ASN A 186 -2.24 5.54 6.05
N VAL A 187 -0.96 5.26 5.80
CA VAL A 187 -0.06 6.07 4.97
C VAL A 187 0.34 5.29 3.73
N HIS A 188 0.29 5.94 2.57
CA HIS A 188 0.65 5.35 1.28
C HIS A 188 1.62 6.24 0.52
N ALA A 189 2.70 5.64 0.00
CA ALA A 189 3.67 6.34 -0.82
C ALA A 189 3.19 6.44 -2.27
N PHE A 190 3.08 7.66 -2.77
CA PHE A 190 2.86 7.97 -4.18
C PHE A 190 3.93 8.97 -4.61
N PRO A 191 5.14 8.51 -4.96
CA PRO A 191 6.20 9.37 -5.46
C PRO A 191 5.73 10.20 -6.65
N SER A 192 6.43 11.30 -6.89
CA SER A 192 6.18 12.14 -8.05
C SER A 192 6.21 11.32 -9.34
N SER A 193 5.25 11.57 -10.21
CA SER A 193 5.06 10.86 -11.47
C SER A 193 5.33 11.78 -12.67
N VAL A 194 5.11 11.30 -13.87
CA VAL A 194 5.42 12.02 -15.09
C VAL A 194 4.31 11.87 -16.14
N ASP A 195 4.13 12.90 -16.96
CA ASP A 195 3.42 12.79 -18.24
C ASP A 195 4.43 12.39 -19.31
N VAL A 196 4.55 11.07 -19.51
CA VAL A 196 5.54 10.50 -20.45
C VAL A 196 5.30 11.01 -21.87
N ALA A 197 4.04 11.09 -22.32
CA ALA A 197 3.70 11.54 -23.67
C ALA A 197 4.10 13.02 -23.89
N HIS A 198 3.91 13.85 -22.88
CA HIS A 198 4.29 15.26 -22.93
C HIS A 198 5.81 15.43 -23.07
N PHE A 199 6.59 14.82 -22.17
CA PHE A 199 8.05 14.98 -22.19
C PHE A 199 8.75 14.20 -23.30
N ALA A 200 8.18 13.09 -23.77
CA ALA A 200 8.72 12.33 -24.91
C ALA A 200 8.70 13.11 -26.25
N GLN A 201 7.96 14.22 -26.35
CA GLN A 201 8.05 15.13 -27.49
C GLN A 201 9.51 15.63 -27.70
N ALA A 202 10.28 15.76 -26.64
CA ALA A 202 11.71 16.14 -26.72
C ALA A 202 12.60 15.10 -27.43
N ARG A 203 12.09 13.89 -27.70
CA ARG A 203 12.78 12.83 -28.45
C ARG A 203 12.55 12.90 -29.96
N SER A 204 11.69 13.79 -30.40
CA SER A 204 11.37 14.02 -31.81
C SER A 204 11.93 15.36 -32.26
N GLU A 205 11.89 15.61 -33.57
CA GLU A 205 12.23 16.93 -34.10
C GLU A 205 11.21 17.98 -33.63
N ILE A 206 11.61 18.84 -32.74
CA ILE A 206 10.84 19.97 -32.23
C ILE A 206 11.63 21.28 -32.43
N ALA A 207 10.93 22.35 -32.75
CA ALA A 207 11.59 23.65 -32.95
C ALA A 207 12.23 24.14 -31.66
N GLU A 208 13.51 24.44 -31.72
CA GLU A 208 14.25 24.92 -30.55
C GLU A 208 13.82 26.36 -30.21
N PRO A 209 13.66 26.69 -28.91
CA PRO A 209 13.35 28.04 -28.47
C PRO A 209 14.45 29.04 -28.84
N ALA A 210 14.04 30.23 -29.33
CA ALA A 210 14.97 31.23 -29.86
C ALA A 210 16.00 31.74 -28.83
N ASP A 211 15.67 31.76 -27.56
CA ASP A 211 16.54 32.16 -26.46
C ASP A 211 17.54 31.07 -26.01
N GLN A 212 17.39 29.85 -26.53
CA GLN A 212 18.31 28.74 -26.32
C GLN A 212 19.14 28.40 -27.58
N ALA A 213 18.57 28.57 -28.77
CA ALA A 213 19.15 28.13 -30.04
C ALA A 213 20.55 28.65 -30.32
N GLY A 214 20.91 29.81 -29.76
CA GLY A 214 22.24 30.40 -29.89
C GLY A 214 23.30 29.92 -28.89
N ILE A 215 22.93 29.08 -27.93
CA ILE A 215 23.83 28.54 -26.89
C ILE A 215 24.56 27.33 -27.48
N ALA A 216 25.89 27.28 -27.36
CA ALA A 216 26.70 26.17 -27.89
C ALA A 216 26.49 24.87 -27.11
N HIS A 217 26.86 23.73 -27.70
CA HIS A 217 26.95 22.43 -27.02
C HIS A 217 28.36 22.17 -26.46
N PRO A 218 28.52 21.33 -25.41
CA PRO A 218 27.46 20.59 -24.75
C PRO A 218 26.64 21.47 -23.80
N ARG A 219 25.33 21.29 -23.80
CA ARG A 219 24.40 21.96 -22.90
C ARG A 219 23.98 21.04 -21.76
N ILE A 220 24.24 21.44 -20.55
CA ILE A 220 23.80 20.74 -19.36
C ILE A 220 22.76 21.59 -18.62
N GLY A 221 21.57 21.05 -18.37
CA GLY A 221 20.45 21.90 -18.01
C GLY A 221 19.77 21.51 -16.70
N PHE A 222 19.22 22.52 -16.04
CA PHE A 222 18.30 22.38 -14.90
C PHE A 222 17.07 23.26 -15.13
N TYR A 223 15.86 22.74 -14.85
CA TYR A 223 14.70 23.59 -14.72
C TYR A 223 13.99 23.37 -13.36
N GLY A 224 13.37 24.42 -12.87
CA GLY A 224 12.59 24.46 -11.64
C GLY A 224 12.79 25.77 -10.89
N VAL A 225 12.11 25.89 -9.75
CA VAL A 225 12.28 27.05 -8.88
C VAL A 225 13.71 27.09 -8.36
N LEU A 226 14.37 28.25 -8.54
CA LEU A 226 15.70 28.53 -8.02
C LEU A 226 15.54 29.17 -6.63
N ASP A 227 15.69 28.34 -5.58
CA ASP A 227 15.48 28.72 -4.17
C ASP A 227 16.58 28.12 -3.27
N GLU A 228 16.35 28.11 -1.95
CA GLU A 228 17.26 27.58 -0.93
C GLU A 228 17.62 26.09 -1.08
N ARG A 229 16.94 25.38 -1.99
CA ARG A 229 17.23 23.98 -2.32
C ARG A 229 18.30 23.81 -3.38
N LEU A 230 18.64 24.88 -4.11
CA LEU A 230 19.70 24.84 -5.11
C LEU A 230 21.09 24.84 -4.43
N ASP A 231 21.95 23.93 -4.82
CA ASP A 231 23.36 23.93 -4.44
C ASP A 231 24.14 24.96 -5.33
N VAL A 232 24.17 26.20 -4.83
CA VAL A 232 24.79 27.33 -5.53
C VAL A 232 26.30 27.16 -5.60
N GLU A 233 26.92 26.58 -4.58
CA GLU A 233 28.39 26.34 -4.54
C GLU A 233 28.77 25.26 -5.55
N LEU A 234 28.00 24.20 -5.69
CA LEU A 234 28.21 23.18 -6.71
C LEU A 234 28.03 23.74 -8.12
N LEU A 235 27.01 24.58 -8.35
CA LEU A 235 26.78 25.25 -9.64
C LEU A 235 27.97 26.13 -10.02
N ASP A 236 28.50 26.92 -9.07
CA ASP A 236 29.68 27.77 -9.25
C ASP A 236 30.93 26.94 -9.58
N ALA A 237 31.16 25.87 -8.82
CA ALA A 237 32.29 24.97 -9.02
C ALA A 237 32.26 24.27 -10.40
N LEU A 238 31.09 23.85 -10.86
CA LEU A 238 30.92 23.22 -12.18
C LEU A 238 31.25 24.21 -13.31
N ALA A 239 30.73 25.42 -13.21
CA ALA A 239 31.00 26.47 -14.22
C ALA A 239 32.47 26.81 -14.32
N GLN A 240 33.18 26.87 -13.19
CA GLN A 240 34.62 27.11 -13.14
C GLN A 240 35.45 25.94 -13.67
N ALA A 241 35.09 24.72 -13.28
CA ALA A 241 35.84 23.51 -13.67
C ALA A 241 35.73 23.20 -15.17
N ARG A 242 34.61 23.54 -15.78
CA ARG A 242 34.33 23.22 -17.20
C ARG A 242 33.75 24.45 -17.94
N PRO A 243 34.59 25.44 -18.26
CA PRO A 243 34.16 26.63 -19.00
C PRO A 243 33.72 26.34 -20.44
N ASP A 244 34.03 25.16 -20.96
CA ASP A 244 33.55 24.62 -22.24
C ASP A 244 32.12 24.10 -22.23
N TRP A 245 31.54 23.82 -21.07
CA TRP A 245 30.13 23.44 -20.95
C TRP A 245 29.22 24.66 -20.87
N GLN A 246 28.03 24.56 -21.41
CA GLN A 246 27.01 25.58 -21.30
C GLN A 246 25.93 25.13 -20.31
N ILE A 247 25.82 25.81 -19.19
CA ILE A 247 24.87 25.47 -18.12
C ILE A 247 23.61 26.30 -18.32
N VAL A 248 22.50 25.64 -18.63
CA VAL A 248 21.19 26.25 -18.89
C VAL A 248 20.32 26.14 -17.64
N MET A 249 19.94 27.28 -17.05
CA MET A 249 19.13 27.38 -15.85
C MET A 249 17.75 27.97 -16.17
N ILE A 250 16.69 27.21 -16.02
CA ILE A 250 15.33 27.63 -16.33
C ILE A 250 14.48 27.64 -15.04
N GLY A 251 13.82 28.75 -14.76
CA GLY A 251 12.87 28.91 -13.68
C GLY A 251 12.90 30.26 -12.99
N PRO A 252 11.90 30.55 -12.16
CA PRO A 252 11.85 31.75 -11.36
C PRO A 252 12.81 31.65 -10.16
N VAL A 253 13.44 32.79 -9.81
CA VAL A 253 14.21 32.92 -8.56
C VAL A 253 13.25 33.33 -7.45
N VAL A 254 13.17 32.52 -6.40
CA VAL A 254 12.21 32.73 -5.30
C VAL A 254 12.91 32.45 -3.95
N LYS A 255 12.62 33.26 -2.94
CA LYS A 255 13.13 33.12 -1.54
C LYS A 255 14.65 33.28 -1.36
N ILE A 256 15.44 33.45 -2.40
CA ILE A 256 16.87 33.78 -2.34
C ILE A 256 17.14 35.11 -3.04
N ASP A 257 18.24 35.77 -2.67
CA ASP A 257 18.68 36.98 -3.36
C ASP A 257 19.25 36.57 -4.73
N PRO A 258 18.74 37.09 -5.86
CA PRO A 258 19.28 36.83 -7.19
C PRO A 258 20.76 37.17 -7.34
N ALA A 259 21.31 38.04 -6.49
CA ALA A 259 22.72 38.39 -6.48
C ALA A 259 23.64 37.28 -5.98
N THR A 260 23.09 36.27 -5.26
CA THR A 260 23.84 35.09 -4.78
C THR A 260 24.12 34.08 -5.87
N LEU A 261 23.41 34.14 -6.99
CA LEU A 261 23.61 33.21 -8.10
C LEU A 261 24.90 33.51 -8.88
N PRO A 262 25.75 32.51 -9.21
CA PRO A 262 26.99 32.70 -9.95
C PRO A 262 26.74 33.24 -11.36
N ARG A 263 27.65 34.12 -11.82
CA ARG A 263 27.51 34.87 -13.08
C ARG A 263 28.65 34.56 -14.05
N HIS A 264 29.02 33.28 -14.21
CA HIS A 264 29.99 32.87 -15.21
C HIS A 264 29.45 33.03 -16.63
N ALA A 265 30.32 33.26 -17.61
CA ALA A 265 29.94 33.46 -19.01
C ALA A 265 29.25 32.23 -19.64
N ASN A 266 29.46 31.07 -19.06
CA ASN A 266 28.89 29.80 -19.49
C ASN A 266 27.65 29.36 -18.67
N ILE A 267 27.07 30.27 -17.86
CA ILE A 267 25.77 30.02 -17.17
C ILE A 267 24.70 30.92 -17.81
N HIS A 268 23.63 30.30 -18.30
CA HIS A 268 22.54 30.98 -19.00
C HIS A 268 21.25 30.87 -18.19
N TYR A 269 20.79 31.99 -17.61
CA TYR A 269 19.52 32.05 -16.87
C TYR A 269 18.41 32.50 -17.83
N LEU A 270 17.54 31.58 -18.26
CA LEU A 270 16.49 31.82 -19.26
C LEU A 270 15.14 32.24 -18.65
N GLY A 271 15.08 32.38 -17.30
CA GLY A 271 13.84 32.75 -16.60
C GLY A 271 12.79 31.64 -16.57
N ALA A 272 11.57 31.99 -16.14
CA ALA A 272 10.47 31.05 -16.06
C ALA A 272 9.92 30.66 -17.44
N LYS A 273 9.58 29.41 -17.63
CA LYS A 273 8.93 28.85 -18.83
C LYS A 273 7.66 28.13 -18.45
N SER A 274 6.69 28.09 -19.35
CA SER A 274 5.47 27.32 -19.17
C SER A 274 5.77 25.82 -19.26
N TYR A 275 4.88 25.00 -18.68
CA TYR A 275 4.98 23.55 -18.73
C TYR A 275 5.03 23.04 -20.18
N ASP A 276 4.23 23.62 -21.06
CA ASP A 276 4.13 23.23 -22.47
C ASP A 276 5.40 23.53 -23.28
N GLU A 277 6.22 24.49 -22.86
CA GLU A 277 7.49 24.83 -23.53
C GLU A 277 8.64 23.89 -23.13
N LEU A 278 8.58 23.25 -21.94
CA LEU A 278 9.69 22.47 -21.39
C LEU A 278 10.24 21.38 -22.33
N PRO A 279 9.41 20.60 -23.06
CA PRO A 279 9.95 19.60 -23.99
C PRO A 279 10.85 20.18 -25.05
N ALA A 280 10.56 21.38 -25.56
CA ALA A 280 11.40 22.07 -26.59
C ALA A 280 12.77 22.50 -26.04
N TYR A 281 12.82 22.94 -24.77
CA TYR A 281 14.11 23.23 -24.13
C TYR A 281 14.90 21.95 -23.87
N LEU A 282 14.26 20.91 -23.34
CA LEU A 282 14.88 19.61 -23.06
C LEU A 282 15.42 18.93 -24.32
N ALA A 283 14.79 19.14 -25.47
CA ALA A 283 15.26 18.61 -26.75
C ALA A 283 16.67 19.12 -27.11
N GLY A 284 17.01 20.35 -26.71
CA GLY A 284 18.29 20.96 -26.94
C GLY A 284 19.37 20.69 -25.87
N TRP A 285 19.07 19.88 -24.82
CA TRP A 285 20.05 19.53 -23.79
C TRP A 285 20.78 18.22 -24.09
N ASP A 286 22.03 18.12 -23.65
CA ASP A 286 22.79 16.86 -23.70
C ASP A 286 22.67 16.09 -22.41
N VAL A 287 22.68 16.77 -21.25
CA VAL A 287 22.55 16.16 -19.91
C VAL A 287 21.63 17.01 -19.05
N ALA A 288 20.81 16.38 -18.24
CA ALA A 288 19.95 17.04 -17.25
C ALA A 288 20.55 16.96 -15.85
N LEU A 289 20.44 18.05 -15.09
CA LEU A 289 21.03 18.16 -13.76
C LEU A 289 19.99 18.24 -12.66
N LEU A 290 20.32 17.67 -11.50
CA LEU A 290 19.62 17.84 -10.24
C LEU A 290 20.60 18.36 -9.19
N LEU A 291 20.77 19.67 -9.15
CA LEU A 291 21.70 20.39 -8.28
C LEU A 291 21.02 20.76 -6.95
N PHE A 292 20.65 19.76 -6.15
CA PHE A 292 20.01 20.01 -4.87
C PHE A 292 21.06 20.04 -3.74
N ALA A 293 21.03 21.10 -2.93
CA ALA A 293 21.79 21.18 -1.70
C ALA A 293 21.35 20.09 -0.70
N ARG A 294 22.27 19.60 0.10
CA ARG A 294 21.96 18.60 1.17
C ARG A 294 21.67 19.33 2.47
N ASN A 295 20.41 19.69 2.67
CA ASN A 295 19.93 20.39 3.85
C ASN A 295 18.58 19.81 4.32
N GLU A 296 18.00 20.35 5.39
CA GLU A 296 16.72 19.83 5.92
C GLU A 296 15.58 19.95 4.90
N SER A 297 15.53 21.00 4.06
CA SER A 297 14.47 21.20 3.08
C SER A 297 14.52 20.18 1.93
N THR A 298 15.69 19.59 1.65
CA THR A 298 15.88 18.59 0.59
C THR A 298 15.89 17.16 1.10
N ARG A 299 15.89 16.96 2.42
CA ARG A 299 15.96 15.64 3.06
C ARG A 299 14.83 14.70 2.64
N PHE A 300 13.64 15.24 2.38
CA PHE A 300 12.42 14.46 2.10
C PHE A 300 11.87 14.70 0.70
N ILE A 301 12.59 15.40 -0.18
CA ILE A 301 12.08 15.67 -1.52
C ILE A 301 12.13 14.43 -2.43
N SER A 302 11.12 14.33 -3.28
CA SER A 302 11.04 13.36 -4.37
C SER A 302 10.86 14.16 -5.68
N PRO A 303 11.96 14.52 -6.36
CA PRO A 303 11.91 15.45 -7.48
C PRO A 303 11.13 14.92 -8.67
N THR A 304 10.10 15.66 -9.13
CA THR A 304 9.36 15.35 -10.37
C THR A 304 10.26 15.37 -11.59
N LYS A 305 11.34 16.15 -11.55
CA LYS A 305 12.28 16.35 -12.66
C LYS A 305 13.00 15.09 -13.10
N THR A 306 13.31 14.17 -12.17
CA THR A 306 14.01 12.93 -12.54
C THR A 306 13.26 12.14 -13.60
N PRO A 307 11.99 11.72 -13.38
CA PRO A 307 11.24 11.02 -14.40
C PRO A 307 10.91 11.89 -15.64
N GLU A 308 10.77 13.20 -15.49
CA GLU A 308 10.55 14.13 -16.61
C GLU A 308 11.78 14.16 -17.55
N TYR A 309 12.98 14.25 -16.99
CA TYR A 309 14.24 14.18 -17.75
C TYR A 309 14.43 12.83 -18.44
N LEU A 310 14.14 11.73 -17.75
CA LEU A 310 14.22 10.40 -18.34
C LEU A 310 13.21 10.23 -19.49
N ALA A 311 11.98 10.74 -19.31
CA ALA A 311 10.96 10.72 -20.36
C ALA A 311 11.37 11.57 -21.59
N SER A 312 12.07 12.68 -21.39
CA SER A 312 12.59 13.50 -22.47
C SER A 312 13.79 12.89 -23.22
N GLY A 313 14.31 11.75 -22.76
CA GLY A 313 15.46 11.09 -23.39
C GLY A 313 16.82 11.60 -22.90
N ARG A 314 16.87 12.32 -21.76
CA ARG A 314 18.12 12.90 -21.25
C ARG A 314 18.67 12.05 -20.10
N PRO A 315 19.99 11.74 -20.12
CA PRO A 315 20.67 11.20 -18.96
C PRO A 315 20.70 12.24 -17.84
N VAL A 316 20.70 11.76 -16.58
CA VAL A 316 20.56 12.61 -15.39
C VAL A 316 21.77 12.50 -14.50
N VAL A 317 22.28 13.64 -14.01
CA VAL A 317 23.27 13.69 -12.93
C VAL A 317 22.66 14.40 -11.72
N SER A 318 22.67 13.74 -10.57
CA SER A 318 22.03 14.21 -9.35
C SER A 318 22.96 14.22 -8.16
N THR A 319 22.81 15.21 -7.29
CA THR A 319 23.28 15.10 -5.91
C THR A 319 22.56 13.93 -5.20
N PRO A 320 23.12 13.34 -4.11
CA PRO A 320 22.58 12.14 -3.48
C PRO A 320 21.31 12.41 -2.66
N ILE A 321 20.22 12.74 -3.37
CA ILE A 321 18.88 12.87 -2.78
C ILE A 321 18.31 11.48 -2.50
N ALA A 322 17.84 11.25 -1.29
CA ALA A 322 17.44 9.93 -0.79
C ALA A 322 16.45 9.19 -1.72
N ASP A 323 15.42 9.87 -2.19
CA ASP A 323 14.41 9.27 -3.09
C ASP A 323 14.95 9.06 -4.51
N VAL A 324 15.85 9.91 -5.01
CA VAL A 324 16.52 9.68 -6.30
C VAL A 324 17.44 8.47 -6.23
N VAL A 325 18.24 8.35 -5.18
CA VAL A 325 19.11 7.18 -4.95
C VAL A 325 18.27 5.90 -4.84
N ARG A 326 17.19 5.94 -4.07
CA ARG A 326 16.32 4.76 -3.87
C ARG A 326 15.64 4.30 -5.15
N MET A 327 15.14 5.23 -5.97
CA MET A 327 14.33 4.90 -7.14
C MET A 327 15.18 4.65 -8.40
N TYR A 328 16.31 5.34 -8.53
CA TYR A 328 17.07 5.37 -9.77
C TYR A 328 18.57 5.08 -9.61
N GLY A 329 19.05 4.80 -8.37
CA GLY A 329 20.49 4.60 -8.11
C GLY A 329 21.12 3.44 -8.91
N ASP A 330 20.33 2.43 -9.25
CA ASP A 330 20.76 1.29 -10.08
C ASP A 330 20.49 1.50 -11.58
N THR A 331 20.01 2.69 -11.97
CA THR A 331 19.70 3.03 -13.37
C THR A 331 20.94 3.58 -14.04
N PRO A 332 21.48 2.94 -15.10
CA PRO A 332 22.72 3.40 -15.76
C PRO A 332 22.67 4.84 -16.27
N ALA A 333 21.49 5.34 -16.64
CA ALA A 333 21.29 6.70 -17.14
C ALA A 333 21.12 7.75 -16.03
N VAL A 334 21.16 7.37 -14.74
CA VAL A 334 21.11 8.28 -13.61
C VAL A 334 22.39 8.13 -12.79
N ARG A 335 23.18 9.16 -12.72
CA ARG A 335 24.44 9.18 -11.98
C ARG A 335 24.28 10.00 -10.71
N ILE A 336 24.80 9.48 -9.61
CA ILE A 336 24.75 10.14 -8.30
C ILE A 336 26.16 10.58 -7.91
N ALA A 337 26.33 11.85 -7.60
CA ALA A 337 27.62 12.43 -7.22
C ALA A 337 27.48 13.37 -6.01
N GLY A 338 28.41 13.28 -5.07
CA GLY A 338 28.29 13.96 -3.76
C GLY A 338 29.12 15.24 -3.59
N ASP A 339 30.05 15.50 -4.49
CA ASP A 339 30.96 16.65 -4.49
C ASP A 339 31.23 17.10 -5.91
N ALA A 340 31.90 18.27 -6.08
CA ALA A 340 32.11 18.87 -7.39
C ALA A 340 32.98 18.00 -8.33
N GLU A 341 34.02 17.35 -7.83
CA GLU A 341 34.91 16.51 -8.62
C GLU A 341 34.19 15.29 -9.19
N SER A 342 33.50 14.54 -8.31
CA SER A 342 32.69 13.40 -8.71
C SER A 342 31.52 13.80 -9.61
N PHE A 343 30.96 15.01 -9.42
CA PHE A 343 29.87 15.51 -10.25
C PHE A 343 30.34 15.84 -11.66
N VAL A 344 31.50 16.47 -11.82
CA VAL A 344 32.13 16.70 -13.15
C VAL A 344 32.34 15.36 -13.86
N ALA A 345 32.98 14.39 -13.21
CA ALA A 345 33.20 13.08 -13.79
C ALA A 345 31.88 12.37 -14.18
N ALA A 346 30.82 12.52 -13.37
CA ALA A 346 29.49 11.97 -13.65
C ALA A 346 28.85 12.64 -14.88
N VAL A 347 29.01 13.97 -15.05
CA VAL A 347 28.52 14.69 -16.25
C VAL A 347 29.29 14.27 -17.49
N GLU A 348 30.62 14.12 -17.43
CA GLU A 348 31.42 13.61 -18.55
C GLU A 348 30.92 12.25 -19.03
N ALA A 349 30.70 11.31 -18.09
CA ALA A 349 30.19 10.01 -18.41
C ALA A 349 28.73 10.08 -18.93
N ALA A 350 27.90 11.01 -18.44
CA ALA A 350 26.56 11.23 -18.96
C ALA A 350 26.55 11.83 -20.38
N LEU A 351 27.51 12.69 -20.72
CA LEU A 351 27.71 13.19 -22.08
C LEU A 351 28.08 12.06 -23.04
N ASP A 352 28.87 11.07 -22.59
CA ASP A 352 29.17 9.88 -23.39
C ASP A 352 27.91 9.00 -23.61
N ASP A 353 27.04 8.90 -22.62
CA ASP A 353 25.74 8.23 -22.81
C ASP A 353 24.86 8.98 -23.80
N ALA A 354 24.79 10.31 -23.69
CA ALA A 354 23.97 11.13 -24.58
C ALA A 354 24.37 10.95 -26.06
N ARG A 355 25.67 10.71 -26.36
CA ARG A 355 26.14 10.39 -27.71
C ARG A 355 25.61 9.09 -28.30
N GLN A 356 25.04 8.21 -27.47
CA GLN A 356 24.38 6.99 -27.96
C GLN A 356 23.03 7.28 -28.64
N GLY A 357 22.48 8.49 -28.45
CA GLY A 357 21.21 8.92 -29.04
C GLY A 357 20.07 7.98 -28.68
N ASP A 358 19.27 7.60 -29.67
CA ASP A 358 18.07 6.77 -29.48
C ASP A 358 18.34 5.40 -28.84
N ARG A 359 19.57 4.91 -28.87
CA ARG A 359 19.95 3.64 -28.21
C ARG A 359 19.80 3.71 -26.69
N LEU A 360 19.77 4.91 -26.11
CA LEU A 360 19.56 5.12 -24.69
C LEU A 360 18.10 4.94 -24.28
N PHE A 361 17.13 5.22 -25.19
CA PHE A 361 15.69 5.25 -24.86
C PHE A 361 15.15 3.98 -24.21
N PRO A 362 15.49 2.76 -24.66
CA PRO A 362 15.01 1.53 -23.98
C PRO A 362 15.45 1.42 -22.52
N THR A 363 16.62 2.00 -22.17
CA THR A 363 17.10 2.02 -20.77
C THR A 363 16.32 3.03 -19.95
N LEU A 364 16.04 4.22 -20.49
CA LEU A 364 15.25 5.27 -19.87
C LEU A 364 13.80 4.82 -19.66
N ASP A 365 13.18 4.22 -20.67
CA ASP A 365 11.82 3.72 -20.63
C ASP A 365 11.66 2.58 -19.60
N ARG A 366 12.67 1.73 -19.46
CA ARG A 366 12.69 0.70 -18.41
C ARG A 366 12.75 1.31 -17.02
N ALA A 367 13.52 2.39 -16.82
CA ALA A 367 13.59 3.09 -15.55
C ALA A 367 12.27 3.78 -15.17
N LEU A 368 11.54 4.30 -16.15
CA LEU A 368 10.20 4.87 -15.96
C LEU A 368 9.16 3.79 -15.64
N GLY A 369 9.29 2.59 -16.22
CA GLY A 369 8.36 1.49 -16.02
C GLY A 369 6.92 1.87 -16.33
N THR A 370 6.03 1.72 -15.35
CA THR A 370 4.61 2.10 -15.44
C THR A 370 4.30 3.47 -14.82
N MET A 371 5.30 4.27 -14.52
CA MET A 371 5.14 5.55 -13.85
C MET A 371 4.37 6.53 -14.74
N SER A 372 3.20 6.95 -14.30
CA SER A 372 2.36 7.94 -14.96
C SER A 372 1.40 8.60 -13.97
N TRP A 373 0.98 9.83 -14.24
CA TRP A 373 -0.04 10.49 -13.42
C TRP A 373 -1.37 9.75 -13.44
N ASP A 374 -1.69 9.02 -14.50
CA ASP A 374 -2.90 8.19 -14.57
C ASP A 374 -2.83 7.01 -13.61
N ALA A 375 -1.68 6.31 -13.54
CA ALA A 375 -1.47 5.23 -12.60
C ALA A 375 -1.47 5.72 -11.14
N THR A 376 -0.83 6.86 -10.87
CA THR A 376 -0.82 7.50 -9.55
C THR A 376 -2.23 7.88 -9.12
N TRP A 377 -2.98 8.59 -9.98
CA TRP A 377 -4.37 8.94 -9.72
C TRP A 377 -5.24 7.70 -9.50
N ALA A 378 -5.14 6.68 -10.36
CA ALA A 378 -5.94 5.47 -10.22
C ALA A 378 -5.71 4.77 -8.88
N GLY A 379 -4.46 4.69 -8.41
CA GLY A 379 -4.11 4.15 -7.10
C GLY A 379 -4.70 4.98 -5.94
N MET A 380 -4.55 6.30 -5.99
CA MET A 380 -5.07 7.21 -4.98
C MET A 380 -6.61 7.23 -5.00
N HIS A 381 -7.23 7.25 -6.17
CA HIS A 381 -8.68 7.20 -6.36
C HIS A 381 -9.27 5.88 -5.81
N ALA A 382 -8.64 4.75 -6.06
CA ALA A 382 -9.09 3.47 -5.52
C ALA A 382 -9.07 3.46 -3.99
N LEU A 383 -8.00 3.96 -3.36
CA LEU A 383 -7.91 4.07 -1.90
C LEU A 383 -8.92 5.05 -1.33
N THR A 384 -9.10 6.22 -1.97
CA THR A 384 -10.08 7.24 -1.56
C THR A 384 -11.51 6.70 -1.66
N SER A 385 -11.87 6.08 -2.78
CA SER A 385 -13.19 5.47 -2.99
C SER A 385 -13.45 4.32 -2.02
N HIS A 386 -12.45 3.49 -1.75
CA HIS A 386 -12.54 2.42 -0.78
C HIS A 386 -12.77 2.96 0.64
N ALA A 387 -11.95 3.91 1.09
CA ALA A 387 -12.10 4.53 2.40
C ALA A 387 -13.45 5.25 2.56
N LEU A 388 -13.91 5.95 1.53
CA LEU A 388 -15.22 6.60 1.53
C LEU A 388 -16.35 5.56 1.59
N SER A 389 -16.24 4.44 0.85
CA SER A 389 -17.25 3.37 0.87
C SER A 389 -17.36 2.71 2.24
N LEU A 390 -16.26 2.55 2.95
CA LEU A 390 -16.24 2.03 4.32
C LEU A 390 -16.99 2.99 5.27
N ARG A 391 -16.84 4.30 5.11
CA ARG A 391 -17.56 5.30 5.91
C ARG A 391 -19.03 5.46 5.51
N THR A 392 -19.35 5.45 4.22
CA THR A 392 -20.71 5.62 3.72
C THR A 392 -21.49 4.30 3.69
N GLY A 393 -20.85 3.16 3.49
CA GLY A 393 -21.45 1.81 3.57
C GLY A 393 -21.96 1.46 4.96
N GLY A 394 -21.42 2.10 6.02
CA GLY A 394 -21.99 2.06 7.37
C GLY A 394 -23.31 2.81 7.53
N MET A 395 -23.78 3.54 6.50
CA MET A 395 -25.01 4.32 6.51
C MET A 395 -26.15 3.77 5.63
N LYS A 396 -26.24 2.47 5.39
CA LYS A 396 -27.53 1.87 5.01
C LYS A 396 -28.39 1.75 6.25
N ARG A 397 -28.93 2.87 6.69
CA ARG A 397 -30.04 2.91 7.65
C ARG A 397 -31.28 2.28 7.00
N SER A 398 -31.74 1.17 7.57
CA SER A 398 -33.17 0.82 7.50
C SER A 398 -34.00 1.98 8.05
N PRO A 399 -35.11 2.40 7.41
CA PRO A 399 -35.92 3.51 7.89
C PRO A 399 -36.64 3.10 9.17
N GLY A 400 -36.30 3.75 10.26
CA GLY A 400 -37.05 3.69 11.50
C GLY A 400 -36.25 3.34 12.74
N ARG A 401 -35.52 4.28 13.32
CA ARG A 401 -35.60 4.58 14.75
C ARG A 401 -34.80 5.85 15.11
N SER A 402 -35.43 6.70 15.86
CA SER A 402 -35.05 7.97 16.44
C SER A 402 -33.72 7.92 17.20
N ALA A 403 -32.89 8.93 16.98
CA ALA A 403 -31.66 9.19 17.75
C ALA A 403 -32.03 9.58 19.18
N THR A 404 -31.83 8.67 20.12
CA THR A 404 -31.63 9.01 21.52
C THR A 404 -30.29 8.37 21.93
N GLY A 405 -29.42 9.11 22.58
CA GLY A 405 -28.04 8.80 22.92
C GLY A 405 -27.82 7.54 23.75
N GLN A 406 -27.85 6.39 23.10
CA GLN A 406 -27.39 5.12 23.61
C GLN A 406 -26.41 4.54 22.59
N GLY A 407 -25.16 4.25 22.99
CA GLY A 407 -24.15 3.59 22.16
C GLY A 407 -24.69 2.31 21.53
N ASP A 408 -24.22 1.97 20.32
CA ASP A 408 -24.62 0.77 19.58
C ASP A 408 -24.44 -0.48 20.45
N THR A 409 -25.50 -1.31 20.54
CA THR A 409 -25.48 -2.55 21.32
C THR A 409 -25.37 -3.76 20.38
N TYR A 410 -24.39 -4.60 20.63
CA TYR A 410 -24.17 -5.86 19.92
C TYR A 410 -24.30 -7.03 20.89
N ASP A 411 -24.61 -8.21 20.39
CA ASP A 411 -24.57 -9.42 21.21
C ASP A 411 -23.14 -9.92 21.33
N TYR A 412 -22.39 -9.84 20.23
CA TYR A 412 -20.99 -10.26 20.16
C TYR A 412 -20.09 -9.18 19.56
N LEU A 413 -18.91 -9.03 20.19
CA LEU A 413 -17.76 -8.32 19.61
C LEU A 413 -16.73 -9.36 19.18
N VAL A 414 -16.37 -9.41 17.91
CA VAL A 414 -15.36 -10.31 17.34
C VAL A 414 -14.14 -9.49 16.96
N VAL A 415 -12.98 -9.82 17.52
CA VAL A 415 -11.71 -9.14 17.28
C VAL A 415 -10.84 -9.96 16.34
N GLY A 416 -10.62 -9.42 15.13
CA GLY A 416 -9.92 -10.06 14.03
C GLY A 416 -10.86 -10.62 12.95
N ALA A 417 -10.63 -10.23 11.69
CA ALA A 417 -11.43 -10.62 10.52
C ALA A 417 -10.73 -11.69 9.64
N GLY A 418 -9.83 -12.51 10.21
CA GLY A 418 -9.27 -13.70 9.57
C GLY A 418 -10.22 -14.90 9.65
N PHE A 419 -9.74 -16.11 9.32
CA PHE A 419 -10.57 -17.34 9.34
C PHE A 419 -11.33 -17.54 10.66
N ALA A 420 -10.65 -17.41 11.80
CA ALA A 420 -11.28 -17.64 13.11
C ALA A 420 -12.45 -16.67 13.34
N GLY A 421 -12.22 -15.36 13.21
CA GLY A 421 -13.23 -14.35 13.48
C GLY A 421 -14.35 -14.34 12.46
N SER A 422 -14.05 -14.52 11.17
CA SER A 422 -15.08 -14.55 10.11
C SER A 422 -16.01 -15.78 10.25
N VAL A 423 -15.48 -16.95 10.59
CA VAL A 423 -16.30 -18.15 10.87
C VAL A 423 -17.19 -17.92 12.09
N MET A 424 -16.62 -17.36 13.17
CA MET A 424 -17.40 -17.06 14.37
C MET A 424 -18.50 -16.04 14.08
N ALA A 425 -18.18 -14.96 13.39
CA ALA A 425 -19.16 -13.91 13.07
C ALA A 425 -20.31 -14.45 12.22
N GLU A 426 -20.01 -15.19 11.15
CA GLU A 426 -21.01 -15.80 10.29
C GLU A 426 -21.88 -16.79 11.07
N ARG A 427 -21.28 -17.67 11.86
CA ARG A 427 -22.05 -18.65 12.63
C ARG A 427 -22.95 -18.00 13.69
N LEU A 428 -22.44 -17.00 14.41
CA LEU A 428 -23.23 -16.29 15.42
C LEU A 428 -24.39 -15.51 14.78
N ALA A 429 -24.15 -14.85 13.65
CA ALA A 429 -25.16 -14.09 12.95
C ALA A 429 -26.20 -14.98 12.25
N ALA A 430 -25.74 -15.93 11.41
CA ALA A 430 -26.63 -16.78 10.62
C ALA A 430 -27.26 -17.93 11.43
N GLY A 431 -26.51 -18.49 12.40
CA GLY A 431 -26.97 -19.66 13.18
C GLY A 431 -27.78 -19.30 14.42
N LEU A 432 -27.46 -18.17 15.09
CA LEU A 432 -28.13 -17.75 16.33
C LEU A 432 -28.88 -16.43 16.20
N ASN A 433 -28.91 -15.84 14.99
CA ASN A 433 -29.53 -14.54 14.71
C ASN A 433 -29.02 -13.40 15.62
N GLN A 434 -27.75 -13.45 16.01
CA GLN A 434 -27.13 -12.46 16.90
C GLN A 434 -26.56 -11.28 16.12
N ARG A 435 -26.58 -10.08 16.73
CA ARG A 435 -25.92 -8.88 16.20
C ARG A 435 -24.42 -8.95 16.54
N VAL A 436 -23.58 -8.95 15.52
CA VAL A 436 -22.13 -9.13 15.63
C VAL A 436 -21.40 -7.90 15.10
N LEU A 437 -20.51 -7.34 15.91
CA LEU A 437 -19.52 -6.37 15.44
C LEU A 437 -18.18 -7.09 15.27
N VAL A 438 -17.63 -7.05 14.07
CA VAL A 438 -16.27 -7.51 13.76
C VAL A 438 -15.34 -6.32 13.68
N VAL A 439 -14.25 -6.32 14.41
CA VAL A 439 -13.21 -5.29 14.35
C VAL A 439 -11.89 -5.89 13.89
N GLU A 440 -11.24 -5.22 12.95
CA GLU A 440 -9.95 -5.63 12.38
C GLU A 440 -8.99 -4.43 12.37
N ARG A 441 -7.78 -4.60 12.91
CA ARG A 441 -6.78 -3.54 12.96
C ARG A 441 -6.18 -3.19 11.60
N ARG A 442 -6.15 -4.17 10.67
CA ARG A 442 -5.72 -3.94 9.29
C ARG A 442 -6.83 -3.25 8.50
N ASP A 443 -6.47 -2.67 7.37
CA ASP A 443 -7.40 -2.00 6.44
C ASP A 443 -8.23 -2.98 5.60
N HIS A 444 -8.05 -4.29 5.79
CA HIS A 444 -8.69 -5.35 5.02
C HIS A 444 -9.12 -6.53 5.90
N ILE A 445 -10.11 -7.28 5.44
CA ILE A 445 -10.52 -8.58 5.99
C ILE A 445 -9.63 -9.71 5.48
N GLY A 446 -9.85 -10.94 5.97
CA GLY A 446 -9.15 -12.14 5.52
C GLY A 446 -7.91 -12.49 6.35
N GLY A 447 -7.45 -11.57 7.21
CA GLY A 447 -6.26 -11.80 8.03
C GLY A 447 -5.02 -12.11 7.17
N ASN A 448 -4.25 -13.14 7.52
CA ASN A 448 -3.10 -13.54 6.73
C ASN A 448 -3.44 -14.20 5.38
N ALA A 449 -4.69 -14.66 5.18
CA ALA A 449 -5.14 -15.21 3.91
C ALA A 449 -5.63 -14.13 2.91
N TYR A 450 -5.47 -12.86 3.24
CA TYR A 450 -5.83 -11.75 2.36
C TYR A 450 -5.08 -11.83 1.03
N ASP A 451 -5.85 -11.78 -0.05
CA ASP A 451 -5.35 -11.70 -1.42
C ASP A 451 -5.93 -10.49 -2.14
N LYS A 452 -5.19 -9.99 -3.11
CA LYS A 452 -5.57 -8.81 -3.90
C LYS A 452 -4.93 -8.85 -5.28
N LEU A 453 -5.49 -8.11 -6.22
CA LEU A 453 -4.78 -7.81 -7.46
C LEU A 453 -3.63 -6.83 -7.13
N ASP A 454 -2.44 -7.12 -7.66
CA ASP A 454 -1.34 -6.16 -7.63
C ASP A 454 -1.53 -5.05 -8.67
N SER A 455 -0.58 -4.12 -8.77
CA SER A 455 -0.62 -3.01 -9.73
C SER A 455 -0.61 -3.45 -11.20
N HIS A 456 -0.32 -4.71 -11.48
CA HIS A 456 -0.27 -5.29 -12.83
C HIS A 456 -1.49 -6.19 -13.12
N GLY A 457 -2.43 -6.30 -12.19
CA GLY A 457 -3.62 -7.13 -12.36
C GLY A 457 -3.41 -8.62 -12.06
N VAL A 458 -2.28 -9.01 -11.46
CA VAL A 458 -2.04 -10.38 -11.02
C VAL A 458 -2.57 -10.56 -9.59
N LEU A 459 -3.37 -11.62 -9.38
CA LEU A 459 -3.88 -11.95 -8.04
C LEU A 459 -2.75 -12.56 -7.19
N ILE A 460 -2.38 -11.84 -6.13
CA ILE A 460 -1.32 -12.22 -5.19
C ILE A 460 -1.88 -12.41 -3.77
N HIS A 461 -1.25 -13.26 -2.98
CA HIS A 461 -1.50 -13.30 -1.53
C HIS A 461 -0.53 -12.33 -0.84
N GLN A 462 -1.06 -11.35 -0.13
CA GLN A 462 -0.27 -10.30 0.50
C GLN A 462 0.72 -10.84 1.55
N TYR A 463 0.37 -11.93 2.22
CA TYR A 463 1.10 -12.49 3.35
C TYR A 463 1.60 -13.91 3.09
N GLY A 464 2.10 -14.15 1.86
CA GLY A 464 2.64 -15.41 1.43
C GLY A 464 1.61 -16.46 0.98
N PRO A 465 2.06 -17.60 0.46
CA PRO A 465 1.19 -18.59 -0.16
C PRO A 465 0.28 -19.25 0.88
N HIS A 466 -1.01 -19.18 0.66
CA HIS A 466 -2.03 -19.89 1.41
C HIS A 466 -2.68 -20.93 0.51
N ILE A 467 -2.45 -22.21 0.77
CA ILE A 467 -3.02 -23.34 0.03
C ILE A 467 -3.99 -24.06 0.97
N PHE A 468 -5.25 -24.22 0.53
CA PHE A 468 -6.24 -24.89 1.35
C PHE A 468 -6.20 -26.40 1.13
N HIS A 469 -6.00 -27.14 2.22
CA HIS A 469 -5.98 -28.59 2.23
C HIS A 469 -6.62 -29.11 3.52
N THR A 470 -7.33 -30.22 3.44
CA THR A 470 -7.99 -30.85 4.60
C THR A 470 -8.51 -32.26 4.28
N ASN A 471 -8.71 -33.06 5.31
CA ASN A 471 -9.47 -34.30 5.28
C ASN A 471 -10.85 -34.17 5.98
N SER A 472 -11.26 -32.96 6.38
CA SER A 472 -12.50 -32.72 7.11
C SER A 472 -13.64 -32.34 6.18
N ASP A 473 -14.55 -33.27 5.91
CA ASP A 473 -15.76 -33.00 5.12
C ASP A 473 -16.63 -31.88 5.73
N LYS A 474 -16.67 -31.77 7.07
CA LYS A 474 -17.39 -30.71 7.78
C LYS A 474 -16.84 -29.31 7.41
N VAL A 475 -15.52 -29.17 7.37
CA VAL A 475 -14.86 -27.92 7.01
C VAL A 475 -15.06 -27.59 5.52
N VAL A 476 -14.95 -28.60 4.66
CA VAL A 476 -15.22 -28.46 3.22
C VAL A 476 -16.66 -28.02 2.97
N ALA A 477 -17.64 -28.72 3.56
CA ALA A 477 -19.06 -28.40 3.40
C ALA A 477 -19.38 -26.97 3.89
N TYR A 478 -18.78 -26.55 5.00
CA TYR A 478 -18.95 -25.20 5.53
C TYR A 478 -18.43 -24.13 4.60
N LEU A 479 -17.16 -24.20 4.19
CA LEU A 479 -16.52 -23.18 3.35
C LEU A 479 -17.07 -23.14 1.92
N SER A 480 -17.50 -24.28 1.38
CA SER A 480 -18.11 -24.38 0.04
C SER A 480 -19.42 -23.60 -0.12
N ARG A 481 -20.01 -23.13 0.97
CA ARG A 481 -21.15 -22.19 0.94
C ARG A 481 -20.75 -20.81 0.43
N PHE A 482 -19.47 -20.43 0.52
CA PHE A 482 -18.97 -19.09 0.27
C PHE A 482 -18.05 -19.01 -0.94
N THR A 483 -17.56 -20.15 -1.44
CA THR A 483 -16.70 -20.19 -2.63
C THR A 483 -16.91 -21.46 -3.43
N ALA A 484 -16.65 -21.38 -4.74
CA ALA A 484 -16.34 -22.55 -5.56
C ALA A 484 -14.83 -22.83 -5.46
N TRP A 485 -14.42 -24.05 -5.81
CA TRP A 485 -13.06 -24.52 -5.62
C TRP A 485 -12.42 -24.89 -6.97
N ARG A 486 -11.12 -24.59 -7.10
CA ARG A 486 -10.24 -25.04 -8.15
C ARG A 486 -9.27 -26.10 -7.62
N ASP A 487 -9.14 -27.21 -8.27
CA ASP A 487 -8.18 -28.26 -7.90
C ASP A 487 -6.73 -27.70 -8.00
N TYR A 488 -5.98 -27.92 -6.93
CA TYR A 488 -4.58 -27.51 -6.85
C TYR A 488 -3.77 -28.47 -5.98
N PRO A 489 -3.27 -29.59 -6.57
CA PRO A 489 -2.33 -30.45 -5.89
C PRO A 489 -1.01 -29.71 -5.72
N HIS A 490 -0.72 -29.28 -4.51
CA HIS A 490 0.45 -28.44 -4.23
C HIS A 490 1.76 -29.21 -4.42
N ARG A 491 2.65 -28.68 -5.26
CA ARG A 491 3.99 -29.17 -5.50
C ARG A 491 5.00 -28.09 -5.13
N VAL A 492 6.10 -28.54 -4.51
CA VAL A 492 7.20 -27.67 -4.08
C VAL A 492 8.50 -28.25 -4.62
N LEU A 493 9.37 -27.40 -5.10
CA LEU A 493 10.77 -27.76 -5.39
C LEU A 493 11.69 -27.12 -4.36
N ALA A 494 12.84 -27.72 -4.15
CA ALA A 494 13.94 -27.13 -3.39
C ALA A 494 15.13 -26.92 -4.32
N ASP A 495 15.74 -25.74 -4.28
CA ASP A 495 17.02 -25.47 -4.92
C ASP A 495 18.15 -26.02 -4.02
N VAL A 496 18.73 -27.13 -4.43
CA VAL A 496 19.81 -27.80 -3.71
C VAL A 496 20.98 -27.96 -4.67
N ASP A 497 22.09 -27.33 -4.34
CA ASP A 497 23.30 -27.32 -5.15
C ASP A 497 23.06 -26.90 -6.62
N GLY A 498 22.13 -25.91 -6.82
CA GLY A 498 21.74 -25.40 -8.14
C GLY A 498 20.79 -26.30 -8.93
N GLN A 499 20.26 -27.36 -8.31
CA GLN A 499 19.27 -28.25 -8.91
C GLN A 499 17.90 -28.07 -8.26
N LEU A 500 16.86 -27.92 -9.07
CA LEU A 500 15.48 -27.90 -8.61
C LEU A 500 14.97 -29.34 -8.39
N LEU A 501 14.89 -29.76 -7.14
CA LEU A 501 14.53 -31.10 -6.71
C LEU A 501 13.16 -31.13 -6.03
N PRO A 502 12.31 -32.16 -6.26
CA PRO A 502 11.04 -32.27 -5.58
C PRO A 502 11.16 -32.30 -4.05
N MET A 503 10.25 -31.57 -3.38
CA MET A 503 10.07 -31.55 -1.93
C MET A 503 8.58 -31.80 -1.62
N PRO A 504 8.23 -32.79 -0.77
CA PRO A 504 9.05 -33.64 0.09
C PRO A 504 10.04 -34.56 -0.65
N ILE A 505 11.11 -34.94 0.04
CA ILE A 505 12.07 -35.92 -0.50
C ILE A 505 11.32 -37.17 -0.95
N ASN A 506 11.52 -37.56 -2.20
CA ASN A 506 10.88 -38.70 -2.84
C ASN A 506 11.87 -39.45 -3.76
N LEU A 507 11.38 -40.49 -4.44
CA LEU A 507 12.23 -41.32 -5.35
C LEU A 507 12.93 -40.46 -6.43
N THR A 508 12.18 -39.47 -7.01
CA THR A 508 12.79 -38.58 -8.03
C THR A 508 13.85 -37.68 -7.43
N THR A 509 13.65 -37.18 -6.20
CA THR A 509 14.62 -36.36 -5.47
C THR A 509 15.93 -37.15 -5.28
N LEU A 510 15.83 -38.38 -4.79
CA LEU A 510 17.00 -39.23 -4.53
C LEU A 510 17.75 -39.60 -5.82
N ASN A 511 17.00 -40.06 -6.84
CA ASN A 511 17.60 -40.44 -8.11
C ASN A 511 18.30 -39.27 -8.80
N ARG A 512 17.72 -38.08 -8.82
CA ARG A 512 18.35 -36.90 -9.42
C ARG A 512 19.54 -36.40 -8.64
N LEU A 513 19.43 -36.31 -7.30
CA LEU A 513 20.49 -35.77 -6.44
C LEU A 513 21.76 -36.63 -6.52
N TYR A 514 21.60 -37.95 -6.57
CA TYR A 514 22.73 -38.90 -6.54
C TYR A 514 23.09 -39.51 -7.91
N GLY A 515 22.41 -39.13 -8.99
CA GLY A 515 22.65 -39.69 -10.33
C GLY A 515 22.32 -41.18 -10.42
N LEU A 516 21.30 -41.63 -9.67
CA LEU A 516 20.90 -43.04 -9.55
C LEU A 516 19.59 -43.31 -10.32
N ASN A 517 19.26 -44.58 -10.46
CA ASN A 517 18.00 -45.03 -11.06
C ASN A 517 17.38 -46.13 -10.18
N MET A 518 17.18 -45.81 -8.94
CA MET A 518 16.57 -46.69 -7.94
C MET A 518 15.09 -46.91 -8.18
N ASN A 519 14.60 -48.10 -7.86
CA ASN A 519 13.21 -48.42 -7.66
C ASN A 519 12.75 -48.06 -6.21
N PRO A 520 11.47 -48.18 -5.86
CA PRO A 520 10.98 -47.86 -4.51
C PRO A 520 11.63 -48.61 -3.36
N ASP A 521 11.95 -49.89 -3.57
CA ASP A 521 12.54 -50.75 -2.55
C ASP A 521 14.04 -50.44 -2.34
N GLU A 522 14.74 -50.18 -3.43
CA GLU A 522 16.13 -49.69 -3.41
C GLU A 522 16.24 -48.33 -2.72
N ALA A 523 15.29 -47.41 -2.98
CA ALA A 523 15.23 -46.13 -2.31
C ALA A 523 14.93 -46.28 -0.79
N ALA A 524 14.08 -47.22 -0.41
CA ALA A 524 13.85 -47.52 1.00
C ALA A 524 15.13 -48.04 1.68
N ALA A 525 15.82 -48.98 1.05
CA ALA A 525 17.09 -49.50 1.54
C ALA A 525 18.17 -48.40 1.61
N PHE A 526 18.25 -47.54 0.59
CA PHE A 526 19.14 -46.39 0.52
C PHE A 526 18.96 -45.43 1.69
N LEU A 527 17.71 -45.07 2.00
CA LEU A 527 17.37 -44.21 3.14
C LEU A 527 17.67 -44.92 4.47
N ALA A 528 17.28 -46.18 4.60
CA ALA A 528 17.53 -46.97 5.81
C ALA A 528 19.02 -47.09 6.17
N ALA A 529 19.89 -47.23 5.14
CA ALA A 529 21.34 -47.29 5.32
C ALA A 529 21.97 -45.94 5.77
N ARG A 530 21.31 -44.82 5.48
CA ARG A 530 21.77 -43.45 5.84
C ARG A 530 21.14 -42.92 7.10
N ALA A 531 20.01 -43.43 7.50
CA ALA A 531 19.26 -43.01 8.67
C ALA A 531 20.10 -43.19 9.96
N GLU A 532 20.17 -42.10 10.75
CA GLU A 532 20.78 -42.15 12.08
C GLU A 532 19.66 -42.53 13.10
N LYS A 533 19.55 -43.83 13.38
CA LYS A 533 18.51 -44.30 14.30
C LYS A 533 18.71 -43.76 15.71
N ARG A 534 17.74 -43.07 16.23
CA ARG A 534 17.73 -42.48 17.57
C ARG A 534 16.65 -43.14 18.44
N ALA A 535 17.03 -43.49 19.66
CA ALA A 535 16.11 -44.12 20.63
C ALA A 535 15.07 -43.15 21.12
N ASP A 536 15.40 -41.85 21.19
CA ASP A 536 14.51 -40.79 21.66
C ASP A 536 14.52 -39.63 20.64
N ILE A 537 13.35 -39.32 20.11
CA ILE A 537 13.14 -38.27 19.10
C ILE A 537 12.47 -37.09 19.77
N ARG A 538 13.25 -36.06 20.14
CA ARG A 538 12.76 -34.86 20.84
C ARG A 538 12.77 -33.62 19.96
N SER A 539 13.80 -33.47 19.12
CA SER A 539 14.00 -32.28 18.32
C SER A 539 13.59 -32.46 16.86
N ALA A 540 13.46 -31.34 16.15
CA ALA A 540 13.23 -31.31 14.71
C ALA A 540 14.41 -31.95 13.93
N GLU A 541 15.66 -31.81 14.43
CA GLU A 541 16.81 -32.50 13.90
C GLU A 541 16.69 -34.02 14.04
N ASP A 542 16.40 -34.52 15.27
CA ASP A 542 16.24 -35.95 15.52
C ASP A 542 15.25 -36.59 14.57
N MET A 543 14.11 -35.89 14.32
CA MET A 543 13.05 -36.38 13.44
C MET A 543 13.57 -36.62 12.03
N VAL A 544 14.31 -35.66 11.47
CA VAL A 544 14.75 -35.72 10.09
C VAL A 544 15.93 -36.69 9.94
N VAL A 545 16.96 -36.62 10.80
CA VAL A 545 18.13 -37.51 10.67
C VAL A 545 17.77 -38.97 10.89
N ASN A 546 16.78 -39.24 11.74
CA ASN A 546 16.25 -40.61 11.94
C ASN A 546 15.52 -41.15 10.71
N ALA A 547 14.99 -40.27 9.84
CA ALA A 547 14.28 -40.68 8.62
C ALA A 547 15.17 -40.73 7.38
N VAL A 548 16.04 -39.73 7.16
CA VAL A 548 16.76 -39.55 5.90
C VAL A 548 18.29 -39.46 6.05
N GLY A 549 18.81 -39.37 7.28
CA GLY A 549 20.22 -39.25 7.58
C GLY A 549 20.76 -37.82 7.53
N ARG A 550 22.04 -37.68 7.93
CA ARG A 550 22.69 -36.37 8.13
C ARG A 550 22.81 -35.54 6.85
N GLU A 551 23.26 -36.16 5.78
CA GLU A 551 23.52 -35.46 4.51
C GLU A 551 22.24 -34.79 3.95
N LEU A 552 21.14 -35.53 3.85
CA LEU A 552 19.89 -34.99 3.36
C LEU A 552 19.29 -33.96 4.33
N TYR A 553 19.52 -34.16 5.65
CA TYR A 553 19.14 -33.13 6.65
C TYR A 553 19.90 -31.83 6.42
N GLU A 554 21.21 -31.84 6.22
CA GLU A 554 22.00 -30.63 5.98
C GLU A 554 21.59 -29.94 4.68
N LYS A 555 21.36 -30.71 3.59
CA LYS A 555 21.03 -30.16 2.28
C LYS A 555 19.62 -29.55 2.20
N PHE A 556 18.61 -30.15 2.82
CA PHE A 556 17.21 -29.77 2.61
C PHE A 556 16.55 -29.07 3.80
N PHE A 557 16.98 -29.35 5.04
CA PHE A 557 16.22 -28.96 6.23
C PHE A 557 16.94 -27.98 7.14
N ARG A 558 18.22 -28.19 7.44
CA ARG A 558 18.91 -27.41 8.46
C ARG A 558 18.95 -25.92 8.16
N GLY A 559 19.44 -25.53 7.00
CA GLY A 559 19.56 -24.12 6.61
C GLY A 559 18.19 -23.45 6.48
N TYR A 560 17.23 -24.14 5.85
CA TYR A 560 15.84 -23.65 5.76
C TYR A 560 15.23 -23.42 7.14
N THR A 561 15.32 -24.41 8.03
CA THR A 561 14.72 -24.33 9.37
C THR A 561 15.39 -23.24 10.21
N ARG A 562 16.73 -23.09 10.12
CA ARG A 562 17.44 -21.99 10.81
C ARG A 562 16.98 -20.63 10.34
N LYS A 563 16.81 -20.41 9.04
CA LYS A 563 16.26 -19.16 8.50
C LYS A 563 14.84 -18.94 9.01
N GLN A 564 13.97 -19.93 8.87
CA GLN A 564 12.54 -19.82 9.21
C GLN A 564 12.33 -19.53 10.70
N TRP A 565 13.08 -20.17 11.60
CA TRP A 565 12.83 -20.11 13.03
C TRP A 565 13.83 -19.27 13.82
N GLY A 566 14.94 -18.87 13.21
CA GLY A 566 16.03 -18.17 13.91
C GLY A 566 16.78 -19.05 14.92
N LEU A 567 16.51 -20.37 14.92
CA LEU A 567 17.04 -21.35 15.86
C LEU A 567 17.56 -22.56 15.12
N ASP A 568 18.56 -23.27 15.68
CA ASP A 568 19.00 -24.54 15.15
C ASP A 568 17.89 -25.60 15.33
N PRO A 569 17.64 -26.52 14.36
CA PRO A 569 16.62 -27.54 14.48
C PRO A 569 16.71 -28.44 15.71
N SER A 570 17.90 -28.57 16.29
CA SER A 570 18.13 -29.30 17.55
C SER A 570 17.46 -28.62 18.77
N GLN A 571 17.13 -27.34 18.68
CA GLN A 571 16.50 -26.53 19.73
C GLN A 571 14.98 -26.40 19.56
N LEU A 572 14.43 -26.95 18.48
CA LEU A 572 13.02 -26.90 18.14
C LEU A 572 12.32 -28.23 18.41
N ASP A 573 11.05 -28.18 18.76
CA ASP A 573 10.23 -29.36 18.94
C ASP A 573 10.12 -30.17 17.64
N ARG A 574 10.06 -31.51 17.76
CA ARG A 574 9.94 -32.43 16.62
C ARG A 574 8.76 -32.13 15.69
N SER A 575 7.71 -31.52 16.19
CA SER A 575 6.51 -31.16 15.40
C SER A 575 6.78 -30.20 14.24
N VAL A 576 7.89 -29.46 14.29
CA VAL A 576 8.29 -28.52 13.24
C VAL A 576 8.53 -29.24 11.89
N THR A 577 9.16 -30.40 11.91
CA THR A 577 9.52 -31.18 10.71
C THR A 577 8.69 -32.44 10.51
N ALA A 578 7.97 -32.90 11.53
CA ALA A 578 7.15 -34.13 11.48
C ALA A 578 6.08 -34.15 10.38
N ARG A 579 5.64 -32.99 9.93
CA ARG A 579 4.61 -32.83 8.89
C ARG A 579 5.12 -32.96 7.45
N VAL A 580 6.45 -32.98 7.24
CA VAL A 580 7.03 -33.14 5.91
C VAL A 580 7.35 -34.62 5.71
N PRO A 581 6.56 -35.36 4.91
CA PRO A 581 6.77 -36.79 4.73
C PRO A 581 8.02 -37.05 3.90
N THR A 582 8.62 -38.24 4.08
CA THR A 582 9.60 -38.80 3.15
C THR A 582 8.95 -39.95 2.39
N ARG A 583 9.13 -40.01 1.08
CA ARG A 583 8.51 -41.01 0.22
C ARG A 583 9.55 -41.79 -0.58
N THR A 584 9.27 -43.06 -0.86
CA THR A 584 10.02 -43.89 -1.75
C THR A 584 9.41 -44.09 -3.12
N THR A 585 8.26 -43.40 -3.37
CA THR A 585 7.57 -43.35 -4.66
C THR A 585 7.84 -42.02 -5.37
N THR A 586 7.36 -41.87 -6.59
CA THR A 586 7.47 -40.62 -7.39
C THR A 586 6.41 -39.57 -7.02
N ASP A 587 5.55 -39.81 -6.02
CA ASP A 587 4.53 -38.83 -5.58
C ASP A 587 5.23 -37.57 -5.03
N ASP A 588 5.06 -36.48 -5.74
CA ASP A 588 5.67 -35.15 -5.48
C ASP A 588 4.71 -34.15 -4.81
N ARG A 589 3.49 -34.56 -4.48
CA ARG A 589 2.53 -33.68 -3.79
C ARG A 589 3.03 -33.34 -2.39
N TYR A 590 2.96 -32.07 -2.05
CA TYR A 590 3.44 -31.59 -0.75
C TYR A 590 2.56 -32.10 0.41
N PHE A 591 1.23 -32.10 0.23
CA PHE A 591 0.27 -32.58 1.20
C PHE A 591 -0.22 -34.00 0.86
N THR A 592 -0.74 -34.69 1.88
CA THR A 592 -1.35 -36.02 1.76
C THR A 592 -2.88 -35.98 1.81
N ASP A 593 -3.44 -34.81 2.11
CA ASP A 593 -4.90 -34.60 2.26
C ASP A 593 -5.64 -34.88 0.96
N SER A 594 -6.84 -35.43 1.08
CA SER A 594 -7.71 -35.76 -0.03
C SER A 594 -8.28 -34.51 -0.72
N PHE A 595 -8.52 -33.44 0.04
CA PHE A 595 -8.96 -32.16 -0.48
C PHE A 595 -7.79 -31.16 -0.52
N GLN A 596 -7.33 -30.81 -1.72
CA GLN A 596 -6.28 -29.82 -1.97
C GLN A 596 -6.77 -28.88 -3.06
N LYS A 597 -7.26 -27.71 -2.69
CA LYS A 597 -7.93 -26.79 -3.63
C LYS A 597 -7.68 -25.33 -3.24
N MET A 598 -7.90 -24.45 -4.21
CA MET A 598 -7.86 -23.01 -4.04
C MET A 598 -9.26 -22.42 -4.22
N PRO A 599 -9.66 -21.38 -3.49
CA PRO A 599 -10.88 -20.64 -3.76
C PRO A 599 -10.85 -20.10 -5.20
N LEU A 600 -11.89 -20.37 -5.99
CA LEU A 600 -11.91 -20.05 -7.43
C LEU A 600 -11.70 -18.55 -7.72
N HIS A 601 -12.20 -17.68 -6.83
CA HIS A 601 -12.13 -16.22 -6.97
C HIS A 601 -11.28 -15.55 -5.88
N GLY A 602 -10.39 -16.31 -5.25
CA GLY A 602 -9.54 -15.85 -4.16
C GLY A 602 -10.20 -15.93 -2.77
N TYR A 603 -9.36 -15.76 -1.75
CA TYR A 603 -9.78 -15.81 -0.34
C TYR A 603 -10.58 -14.57 0.06
N THR A 604 -10.19 -13.40 -0.36
CA THR A 604 -10.87 -12.15 0.00
C THR A 604 -12.34 -12.18 -0.41
N ARG A 605 -12.64 -12.66 -1.64
CA ARG A 605 -14.03 -12.84 -2.09
C ARG A 605 -14.81 -13.86 -1.28
N MET A 606 -14.16 -14.89 -0.79
CA MET A 606 -14.78 -15.87 0.12
C MET A 606 -15.12 -15.20 1.46
N PHE A 607 -14.21 -14.42 2.04
CA PHE A 607 -14.46 -13.70 3.29
C PHE A 607 -15.54 -12.62 3.15
N GLU A 608 -15.57 -11.88 2.03
CA GLU A 608 -16.64 -10.94 1.73
C GLU A 608 -18.01 -11.61 1.79
N LYS A 609 -18.17 -12.78 1.17
CA LYS A 609 -19.42 -13.54 1.22
C LYS A 609 -19.74 -14.09 2.60
N MET A 610 -18.73 -14.47 3.39
CA MET A 610 -18.95 -14.92 4.76
C MET A 610 -19.49 -13.81 5.66
N LEU A 611 -19.00 -12.59 5.46
CA LEU A 611 -19.33 -11.43 6.28
C LEU A 611 -20.50 -10.61 5.74
N ASP A 612 -21.02 -10.94 4.55
CA ASP A 612 -22.21 -10.32 3.95
C ASP A 612 -23.50 -10.84 4.60
N HIS A 613 -23.80 -10.34 5.79
CA HIS A 613 -24.98 -10.69 6.55
C HIS A 613 -25.56 -9.46 7.26
N PRO A 614 -26.90 -9.26 7.28
CA PRO A 614 -27.51 -8.05 7.88
C PRO A 614 -27.22 -7.84 9.37
N ASN A 615 -26.92 -8.91 10.09
CA ASN A 615 -26.56 -8.86 11.51
C ASN A 615 -25.04 -8.72 11.75
N ILE A 616 -24.20 -8.63 10.71
CA ILE A 616 -22.76 -8.45 10.84
C ILE A 616 -22.41 -7.00 10.44
N THR A 617 -21.73 -6.32 11.34
CA THR A 617 -21.06 -5.04 11.06
C THR A 617 -19.56 -5.27 11.10
N VAL A 618 -18.84 -4.86 10.04
CA VAL A 618 -17.38 -4.98 9.99
C VAL A 618 -16.76 -3.58 10.05
N ARG A 619 -15.77 -3.40 10.94
CA ARG A 619 -14.94 -2.20 11.04
C ARG A 619 -13.48 -2.61 10.87
N THR A 620 -12.89 -2.28 9.73
CA THR A 620 -11.44 -2.40 9.48
C THR A 620 -10.71 -1.15 9.98
N SER A 621 -9.37 -1.16 9.97
CA SER A 621 -8.53 -0.07 10.50
C SER A 621 -8.95 0.36 11.92
N THR A 622 -9.38 -0.60 12.73
CA THR A 622 -10.01 -0.34 14.03
C THR A 622 -9.36 -1.17 15.13
N GLU A 623 -8.73 -0.49 16.07
CA GLU A 623 -8.20 -1.15 17.26
C GLU A 623 -9.32 -1.54 18.23
N TYR A 624 -9.28 -2.77 18.70
CA TYR A 624 -10.30 -3.30 19.59
C TYR A 624 -10.45 -2.49 20.88
N ARG A 625 -9.34 -1.92 21.42
CA ARG A 625 -9.33 -1.13 22.66
C ARG A 625 -10.15 0.16 22.56
N ASP A 626 -10.25 0.71 21.35
CA ASP A 626 -11.05 1.92 21.13
C ASP A 626 -12.54 1.58 21.13
N VAL A 627 -12.90 0.51 20.45
CA VAL A 627 -14.30 0.07 20.31
C VAL A 627 -14.92 -0.45 21.61
N VAL A 628 -14.14 -1.08 22.47
CA VAL A 628 -14.62 -1.57 23.78
C VAL A 628 -15.21 -0.42 24.64
N ARG A 629 -14.78 0.81 24.44
CA ARG A 629 -15.30 1.98 25.14
C ARG A 629 -16.52 2.60 24.48
N GLU A 630 -16.74 2.32 23.20
CA GLU A 630 -17.77 2.97 22.36
C GLU A 630 -19.06 2.15 22.26
N CYS A 631 -18.99 0.82 22.34
CA CYS A 631 -20.13 -0.07 22.17
C CYS A 631 -20.36 -0.99 23.36
N ARG A 632 -21.61 -1.46 23.53
CA ARG A 632 -21.98 -2.49 24.49
C ARG A 632 -22.09 -3.82 23.79
N TYR A 633 -21.52 -4.87 24.39
CA TYR A 633 -21.61 -6.25 23.91
C TYR A 633 -21.76 -7.20 25.09
N ARG A 634 -22.31 -8.40 24.83
CA ARG A 634 -22.51 -9.45 25.84
C ARG A 634 -21.35 -10.42 25.91
N HIS A 635 -20.73 -10.71 24.76
CA HIS A 635 -19.66 -11.70 24.68
C HIS A 635 -18.57 -11.23 23.70
N LEU A 636 -17.31 -11.44 24.07
CA LEU A 636 -16.15 -11.13 23.26
C LEU A 636 -15.57 -12.40 22.65
N VAL A 637 -15.35 -12.41 21.34
CA VAL A 637 -14.54 -13.42 20.64
C VAL A 637 -13.22 -12.77 20.25
N PHE A 638 -12.12 -13.20 20.87
CA PHE A 638 -10.82 -12.61 20.65
C PHE A 638 -9.92 -13.56 19.85
N CYS A 639 -9.43 -13.09 18.67
CA CYS A 639 -8.58 -13.87 17.76
C CYS A 639 -7.14 -13.34 17.66
N GLY A 640 -6.80 -12.28 18.40
CA GLY A 640 -5.45 -11.72 18.48
C GLY A 640 -4.52 -12.48 19.44
N PRO A 641 -3.28 -12.00 19.65
CA PRO A 641 -2.33 -12.60 20.59
C PRO A 641 -2.87 -12.56 22.02
N ILE A 642 -2.88 -13.70 22.71
CA ILE A 642 -3.42 -13.81 24.07
C ILE A 642 -2.62 -12.99 25.09
N ASP A 643 -1.31 -12.92 24.93
CA ASP A 643 -0.43 -12.14 25.79
C ASP A 643 -0.68 -10.61 25.66
N GLU A 644 -1.00 -10.14 24.44
CA GLU A 644 -1.41 -8.76 24.18
C GLU A 644 -2.74 -8.44 24.87
N PHE A 645 -3.70 -9.36 24.83
CA PHE A 645 -4.97 -9.21 25.52
C PHE A 645 -4.79 -8.96 27.02
N PHE A 646 -3.87 -9.67 27.66
CA PHE A 646 -3.55 -9.53 29.07
C PHE A 646 -2.46 -8.48 29.36
N GLY A 647 -2.15 -7.59 28.42
CA GLY A 647 -1.19 -6.51 28.57
C GLY A 647 0.23 -7.01 28.88
N TYR A 648 0.59 -8.19 28.33
CA TYR A 648 1.90 -8.83 28.53
C TYR A 648 2.28 -9.12 29.99
N ARG A 649 1.28 -9.37 30.83
CA ARG A 649 1.43 -9.51 32.29
C ARG A 649 2.51 -10.51 32.73
N TYR A 650 2.75 -11.55 31.94
CA TYR A 650 3.74 -12.59 32.21
C TYR A 650 4.95 -12.52 31.25
N GLY A 651 5.04 -11.47 30.44
CA GLY A 651 6.01 -11.30 29.38
C GLY A 651 5.44 -11.67 28.00
N ARG A 652 6.15 -11.30 26.94
CA ARG A 652 5.73 -11.57 25.56
C ARG A 652 5.89 -13.04 25.20
N LEU A 653 4.91 -13.61 24.53
CA LEU A 653 5.03 -14.91 23.88
C LEU A 653 5.86 -14.75 22.61
N PRO A 654 6.90 -15.56 22.39
CA PRO A 654 7.72 -15.48 21.19
C PRO A 654 6.97 -15.93 19.94
N TYR A 655 7.01 -15.11 18.90
CA TYR A 655 6.50 -15.42 17.56
C TYR A 655 7.59 -15.20 16.52
N ARG A 656 7.50 -15.90 15.40
CA ARG A 656 8.20 -15.56 14.18
C ARG A 656 7.31 -14.73 13.31
N SER A 657 7.91 -13.75 12.66
CA SER A 657 7.29 -12.85 11.69
C SER A 657 7.86 -13.12 10.29
N LEU A 658 7.20 -12.57 9.29
CA LEU A 658 7.60 -12.68 7.89
C LEU A 658 7.56 -11.29 7.23
N ARG A 659 8.58 -10.98 6.46
CA ARG A 659 8.59 -9.87 5.51
C ARG A 659 8.48 -10.42 4.10
N PHE A 660 7.61 -9.83 3.32
CA PHE A 660 7.39 -10.21 1.92
C PHE A 660 7.86 -9.09 0.99
N GLU A 661 8.53 -9.48 -0.08
CA GLU A 661 8.89 -8.59 -1.16
C GLU A 661 8.21 -9.10 -2.43
N HIS A 662 7.31 -8.28 -2.98
CA HIS A 662 6.55 -8.62 -4.17
C HIS A 662 7.20 -7.96 -5.38
N VAL A 663 7.44 -8.76 -6.44
CA VAL A 663 8.06 -8.31 -7.69
C VAL A 663 7.22 -8.80 -8.85
N ASN A 664 6.90 -7.93 -9.81
CA ASN A 664 6.29 -8.32 -11.06
C ASN A 664 7.35 -8.42 -12.17
N LEU A 665 7.28 -9.47 -12.98
CA LEU A 665 8.17 -9.71 -14.11
C LEU A 665 7.38 -9.70 -15.42
N PRO A 666 7.88 -9.06 -16.49
CA PRO A 666 7.21 -8.99 -17.80
C PRO A 666 7.39 -10.29 -18.59
N GLN A 667 7.07 -11.42 -17.99
CA GLN A 667 7.12 -12.75 -18.58
C GLN A 667 5.97 -13.61 -18.07
N ALA A 668 5.51 -14.54 -18.89
CA ALA A 668 4.33 -15.36 -18.58
C ALA A 668 4.56 -16.32 -17.41
N GLN A 669 5.80 -16.77 -17.17
CA GLN A 669 6.14 -17.72 -16.11
C GLN A 669 7.61 -17.55 -15.72
N PHE A 670 7.92 -17.68 -14.43
CA PHE A 670 9.27 -17.59 -13.90
C PHE A 670 9.81 -18.95 -13.46
N GLN A 671 9.00 -19.75 -12.76
CA GLN A 671 9.41 -21.04 -12.21
C GLN A 671 8.41 -22.16 -12.59
N PRO A 672 8.83 -23.44 -12.54
CA PRO A 672 7.97 -24.54 -13.03
C PRO A 672 6.84 -24.92 -12.08
N VAL A 673 6.88 -24.46 -10.82
CA VAL A 673 5.87 -24.75 -9.78
C VAL A 673 5.54 -23.48 -8.99
N GLY A 674 4.46 -23.52 -8.22
CA GLY A 674 4.03 -22.35 -7.43
C GLY A 674 5.02 -21.93 -6.34
N VAL A 675 5.80 -22.85 -5.77
CA VAL A 675 6.73 -22.55 -4.67
C VAL A 675 8.07 -23.28 -4.89
N VAL A 676 9.16 -22.51 -4.82
CA VAL A 676 10.52 -23.03 -4.75
C VAL A 676 11.14 -22.61 -3.42
N ASN A 677 11.60 -23.60 -2.64
CA ASN A 677 12.32 -23.40 -1.39
C ASN A 677 13.82 -23.26 -1.62
N TYR A 678 14.48 -22.44 -0.83
CA TYR A 678 15.92 -22.19 -0.87
C TYR A 678 16.55 -22.58 0.47
N PRO A 679 17.04 -23.83 0.64
CA PRO A 679 17.60 -24.29 1.89
C PRO A 679 18.99 -23.69 2.22
N SER A 680 19.79 -23.28 1.20
CA SER A 680 21.13 -22.73 1.41
C SER A 680 21.14 -21.53 2.35
N ALA A 681 22.15 -21.45 3.21
CA ALA A 681 22.38 -20.31 4.10
C ALA A 681 22.83 -19.04 3.32
N ASP A 682 23.37 -19.20 2.11
CA ASP A 682 23.84 -18.09 1.28
C ASP A 682 22.69 -17.28 0.66
N VAL A 683 21.48 -17.84 0.68
CA VAL A 683 20.28 -17.20 0.17
C VAL A 683 19.48 -16.63 1.35
N PRO A 684 19.18 -15.31 1.40
CA PRO A 684 18.58 -14.69 2.59
C PRO A 684 17.08 -14.99 2.76
N TYR A 685 16.37 -15.34 1.70
CA TYR A 685 14.94 -15.72 1.74
C TYR A 685 14.78 -17.25 1.87
N THR A 686 13.63 -17.66 2.35
CA THR A 686 13.31 -19.10 2.48
C THR A 686 12.66 -19.67 1.24
N ARG A 687 11.86 -18.86 0.52
CA ARG A 687 11.16 -19.33 -0.68
C ARG A 687 10.81 -18.20 -1.63
N ILE A 688 10.56 -18.58 -2.89
CA ILE A 688 9.91 -17.74 -3.89
C ILE A 688 8.57 -18.37 -4.24
N THR A 689 7.52 -17.57 -4.23
CA THR A 689 6.16 -17.99 -4.66
C THR A 689 5.79 -17.30 -5.96
N GLU A 690 5.33 -18.04 -6.95
CA GLU A 690 4.71 -17.54 -8.18
C GLU A 690 3.21 -17.80 -8.14
N TYR A 691 2.43 -16.73 -8.01
CA TYR A 691 1.01 -16.83 -7.65
C TYR A 691 0.11 -17.38 -8.75
N LYS A 692 0.44 -17.19 -10.04
CA LYS A 692 -0.41 -17.68 -11.13
C LYS A 692 -0.58 -19.20 -11.13
N HIS A 693 0.40 -19.95 -10.64
CA HIS A 693 0.23 -21.39 -10.40
C HIS A 693 -0.87 -21.67 -9.36
N LEU A 694 -0.92 -20.87 -8.29
CA LEU A 694 -1.89 -21.04 -7.20
C LEU A 694 -3.28 -20.62 -7.64
N THR A 695 -3.39 -19.46 -8.31
CA THR A 695 -4.67 -18.84 -8.69
C THR A 695 -5.25 -19.37 -10.00
N GLY A 696 -4.41 -19.92 -10.87
CA GLY A 696 -4.78 -20.36 -12.23
C GLY A 696 -5.02 -19.21 -13.19
N GLN A 697 -4.67 -17.99 -12.83
CA GLN A 697 -4.84 -16.82 -13.67
C GLN A 697 -3.93 -16.88 -14.90
N GLN A 698 -4.47 -16.53 -16.06
CA GLN A 698 -3.71 -16.33 -17.29
C GLN A 698 -3.39 -14.85 -17.43
N HIS A 699 -2.10 -14.50 -17.48
CA HIS A 699 -1.64 -13.12 -17.57
C HIS A 699 -0.26 -13.06 -18.26
N PRO A 700 0.03 -12.04 -19.11
CA PRO A 700 1.30 -11.92 -19.81
C PRO A 700 2.49 -11.66 -18.90
N SER A 701 2.28 -11.02 -17.75
CA SER A 701 3.29 -10.87 -16.68
C SER A 701 3.02 -11.84 -15.53
N THR A 702 4.02 -12.03 -14.66
CA THR A 702 3.88 -12.85 -13.46
C THR A 702 4.38 -12.10 -12.23
N SER A 703 3.74 -12.35 -11.08
CA SER A 703 4.13 -11.75 -9.80
C SER A 703 4.67 -12.79 -8.86
N LEU A 704 5.82 -12.47 -8.30
CA LEU A 704 6.56 -13.28 -7.36
C LEU A 704 6.50 -12.67 -5.97
N SER A 705 6.66 -13.51 -4.95
CA SER A 705 6.89 -13.09 -3.57
C SER A 705 8.13 -13.78 -3.02
N TYR A 706 9.08 -12.99 -2.54
CA TYR A 706 10.23 -13.45 -1.77
C TYR A 706 9.88 -13.39 -0.29
N GLU A 707 10.09 -14.48 0.45
CA GLU A 707 9.74 -14.60 1.87
C GLU A 707 10.98 -14.55 2.75
N TYR A 708 11.07 -13.52 3.59
CA TYR A 708 12.16 -13.30 4.55
C TYR A 708 11.65 -13.47 5.98
N PRO A 709 12.06 -14.51 6.70
CA PRO A 709 11.74 -14.64 8.11
C PRO A 709 12.44 -13.57 8.96
N THR A 710 11.71 -13.06 9.96
CA THR A 710 12.19 -12.00 10.86
C THR A 710 11.66 -12.21 12.28
N ASP A 711 12.31 -11.56 13.26
CA ASP A 711 11.85 -11.50 14.65
C ASP A 711 10.93 -10.30 14.90
N GLU A 712 10.87 -9.36 13.96
CA GLU A 712 10.12 -8.12 14.06
C GLU A 712 8.89 -8.15 13.15
N GLY A 713 7.82 -7.44 13.56
CA GLY A 713 6.59 -7.30 12.79
C GLY A 713 5.42 -8.07 13.37
N ASP A 714 4.39 -8.26 12.54
CA ASP A 714 3.18 -8.98 12.92
C ASP A 714 3.48 -10.45 13.25
N PRO A 715 2.83 -11.04 14.28
CA PRO A 715 3.04 -12.44 14.64
C PRO A 715 2.42 -13.39 13.61
N TYR A 716 3.25 -14.29 13.06
CA TYR A 716 2.80 -15.33 12.11
C TYR A 716 2.77 -16.71 12.76
N TYR A 717 3.87 -17.11 13.39
CA TYR A 717 4.04 -18.47 13.91
C TYR A 717 4.47 -18.45 15.38
N PRO A 718 3.70 -19.07 16.28
CA PRO A 718 4.17 -19.37 17.63
C PRO A 718 5.44 -20.21 17.59
N VAL A 719 6.46 -19.84 18.37
CA VAL A 719 7.74 -20.61 18.42
C VAL A 719 7.57 -21.83 19.31
N PRO A 720 7.60 -23.06 18.76
CA PRO A 720 7.28 -24.28 19.51
C PRO A 720 8.47 -24.74 20.37
N ARG A 721 8.52 -24.25 21.62
CA ARG A 721 9.49 -24.61 22.63
C ARG A 721 8.81 -24.90 23.96
N PRO A 722 9.35 -25.80 24.81
CA PRO A 722 8.75 -26.13 26.09
C PRO A 722 8.51 -24.93 27.02
N GLU A 723 9.49 -23.99 27.09
CA GLU A 723 9.38 -22.79 27.90
C GLU A 723 8.26 -21.85 27.43
N ASN A 724 8.05 -21.76 26.11
CA ASN A 724 6.98 -20.95 25.53
C ASN A 724 5.60 -21.59 25.80
N ALA A 725 5.53 -22.90 25.75
CA ALA A 725 4.32 -23.64 26.14
C ALA A 725 4.00 -23.42 27.63
N ALA A 726 5.01 -23.43 28.51
CA ALA A 726 4.81 -23.14 29.93
C ALA A 726 4.34 -21.69 30.16
N LEU A 727 4.90 -20.73 29.43
CA LEU A 727 4.45 -19.34 29.50
C LEU A 727 3.00 -19.19 29.00
N PHE A 728 2.65 -19.86 27.90
CA PHE A 728 1.27 -19.86 27.37
C PHE A 728 0.29 -20.45 28.39
N GLN A 729 0.62 -21.54 29.11
CA GLN A 729 -0.25 -22.12 30.13
C GLN A 729 -0.62 -21.12 31.23
N ARG A 730 0.26 -20.20 31.58
CA ARG A 730 -0.05 -19.13 32.55
C ARG A 730 -1.10 -18.16 31.99
N TYR A 731 -1.05 -17.81 30.72
CA TYR A 731 -2.07 -17.00 30.06
C TYR A 731 -3.40 -17.77 29.89
N GLN A 732 -3.31 -19.04 29.54
CA GLN A 732 -4.49 -19.91 29.43
C GLN A 732 -5.25 -20.01 30.77
N ALA A 733 -4.53 -20.18 31.86
CA ALA A 733 -5.13 -20.20 33.20
C ALA A 733 -5.88 -18.89 33.53
N LEU A 734 -5.39 -17.73 33.09
CA LEU A 734 -6.14 -16.47 33.20
C LEU A 734 -7.38 -16.46 32.30
N ALA A 735 -7.22 -16.91 31.06
CA ALA A 735 -8.32 -16.96 30.09
C ALA A 735 -9.46 -17.87 30.58
N ASP A 736 -9.15 -18.99 31.22
CA ASP A 736 -10.12 -19.96 31.75
C ASP A 736 -10.95 -19.38 32.91
N THR A 737 -10.47 -18.34 33.59
CA THR A 737 -11.23 -17.65 34.64
C THR A 737 -12.22 -16.62 34.10
N MET A 738 -12.12 -16.25 32.81
CA MET A 738 -12.95 -15.20 32.22
C MET A 738 -14.29 -15.72 31.76
N THR A 739 -15.37 -15.12 32.25
CA THR A 739 -16.73 -15.32 31.73
C THR A 739 -17.00 -14.27 30.64
N GLY A 740 -17.72 -14.66 29.58
CA GLY A 740 -18.08 -13.73 28.50
C GLY A 740 -16.95 -13.44 27.49
N VAL A 741 -15.86 -14.22 27.50
CA VAL A 741 -14.78 -14.12 26.51
C VAL A 741 -14.48 -15.52 25.94
N SER A 742 -14.25 -15.60 24.64
CA SER A 742 -13.77 -16.80 23.94
C SER A 742 -12.50 -16.48 23.17
N PHE A 743 -11.43 -17.22 23.38
CA PHE A 743 -10.17 -17.13 22.66
C PHE A 743 -10.16 -18.14 21.51
N VAL A 744 -10.05 -17.67 20.26
CA VAL A 744 -10.19 -18.51 19.06
C VAL A 744 -9.11 -18.17 18.04
N GLY A 745 -8.54 -19.18 17.42
CA GLY A 745 -7.54 -19.01 16.36
C GLY A 745 -6.10 -19.20 16.83
N ARG A 746 -5.17 -19.13 15.89
CA ARG A 746 -3.75 -19.44 16.05
C ARG A 746 -3.06 -18.61 17.15
N LEU A 747 -3.28 -17.31 17.15
CA LEU A 747 -2.61 -16.38 18.06
C LEU A 747 -3.23 -16.44 19.48
N ALA A 748 -4.55 -16.52 19.55
CA ALA A 748 -5.29 -16.57 20.82
C ALA A 748 -5.06 -17.88 21.59
N THR A 749 -4.68 -18.97 20.90
CA THR A 749 -4.42 -20.27 21.52
C THR A 749 -2.97 -20.72 21.45
N TYR A 750 -2.08 -19.84 20.94
CA TYR A 750 -0.64 -20.08 20.80
C TYR A 750 -0.31 -21.44 20.17
N ARG A 751 -1.03 -21.81 19.10
CA ARG A 751 -0.86 -23.10 18.41
C ARG A 751 -0.59 -22.90 16.93
N TYR A 752 0.28 -23.73 16.39
CA TYR A 752 0.62 -23.74 14.96
C TYR A 752 -0.44 -24.51 14.17
N TYR A 753 -1.57 -23.84 13.86
CA TYR A 753 -2.67 -24.40 13.10
C TYR A 753 -2.53 -24.13 11.59
N ASN A 754 -2.97 -25.11 10.77
CA ASN A 754 -3.33 -24.89 9.39
C ASN A 754 -4.72 -24.21 9.29
N MET A 755 -5.08 -23.72 8.11
CA MET A 755 -6.33 -22.97 7.91
C MET A 755 -7.56 -23.80 8.27
N ASP A 756 -7.60 -25.06 7.86
CA ASP A 756 -8.69 -25.99 8.15
C ASP A 756 -8.88 -26.24 9.66
N GLN A 757 -7.78 -26.34 10.39
CA GLN A 757 -7.80 -26.51 11.84
C GLN A 757 -8.32 -25.26 12.56
N VAL A 758 -8.01 -24.07 12.04
CA VAL A 758 -8.58 -22.80 12.55
C VAL A 758 -10.09 -22.78 12.33
N VAL A 759 -10.56 -23.16 11.14
CA VAL A 759 -11.99 -23.24 10.82
C VAL A 759 -12.68 -24.26 11.71
N ALA A 760 -12.12 -25.47 11.87
CA ALA A 760 -12.66 -26.52 12.73
C ALA A 760 -12.77 -26.08 14.20
N GLN A 761 -11.74 -25.39 14.72
CA GLN A 761 -11.75 -24.83 16.07
C GLN A 761 -12.84 -23.78 16.25
N ALA A 762 -13.00 -22.86 15.28
CA ALA A 762 -14.03 -21.84 15.33
C ALA A 762 -15.45 -22.47 15.31
N LEU A 763 -15.68 -23.44 14.44
CA LEU A 763 -16.95 -24.19 14.41
C LEU A 763 -17.26 -24.90 15.73
N ALA A 764 -16.27 -25.59 16.33
CA ALA A 764 -16.44 -26.24 17.62
C ALA A 764 -16.67 -25.24 18.76
N THR A 765 -16.07 -24.05 18.69
CA THR A 765 -16.30 -22.98 19.68
C THR A 765 -17.71 -22.42 19.55
N TYR A 766 -18.18 -22.19 18.32
CA TYR A 766 -19.56 -21.79 18.06
C TYR A 766 -20.56 -22.81 18.62
N GLU A 767 -20.38 -24.12 18.39
CA GLU A 767 -21.25 -25.18 18.91
C GLU A 767 -21.34 -25.14 20.44
N ARG A 768 -20.22 -24.90 21.12
CA ARG A 768 -20.22 -24.75 22.60
C ARG A 768 -20.97 -23.50 23.06
N ILE A 769 -20.90 -22.40 22.32
CA ILE A 769 -21.67 -21.19 22.62
C ILE A 769 -23.15 -21.42 22.35
N ALA A 770 -23.52 -22.01 21.21
CA ALA A 770 -24.89 -22.30 20.83
C ALA A 770 -25.61 -23.20 21.89
N ALA A 771 -24.95 -24.26 22.32
CA ALA A 771 -25.49 -25.15 23.36
C ALA A 771 -25.75 -24.40 24.69
N ARG A 772 -24.97 -23.41 25.03
CA ARG A 772 -25.22 -22.60 26.25
C ARG A 772 -26.38 -21.63 26.09
N VAL A 773 -26.57 -21.06 24.89
CA VAL A 773 -27.69 -20.15 24.59
C VAL A 773 -29.02 -20.92 24.61
N GLU A 774 -29.09 -22.14 24.08
CA GLU A 774 -30.28 -22.99 24.09
C GLU A 774 -30.71 -23.40 25.51
N VAL A 775 -29.75 -23.62 26.40
CA VAL A 775 -30.04 -23.96 27.82
C VAL A 775 -30.63 -22.79 28.61
N VAL A 776 -30.33 -21.55 28.21
CA VAL A 776 -30.78 -20.32 28.89
C VAL A 776 -32.17 -19.86 28.43
N MET A 777 -32.66 -20.35 27.27
CA MET A 777 -34.01 -20.12 26.76
C MET A 777 -34.89 -21.37 27.02
N PRO A 778 -35.59 -21.48 28.15
CA PRO A 778 -36.58 -22.52 28.27
C PRO A 778 -37.65 -22.30 27.21
N ALA A 779 -38.10 -23.39 26.58
CA ALA A 779 -39.14 -23.42 25.59
C ALA A 779 -40.33 -22.54 26.07
N ALA A 780 -40.47 -21.36 25.50
CA ALA A 780 -41.67 -20.59 25.60
C ALA A 780 -42.72 -21.32 24.76
N ALA A 781 -43.67 -21.88 25.45
CA ALA A 781 -44.84 -22.61 25.05
C ALA A 781 -45.25 -22.57 23.57
N ALA A 782 -45.48 -23.77 23.05
CA ALA A 782 -46.20 -24.06 21.82
C ALA A 782 -47.60 -23.42 21.81
#